data_1379cc32076617aaaac0f6a2bb288a31
#
_entry.id   1379cc32076617aaaac0f6a2bb288a31
#
_cell.length_a   1.000
_cell.length_b   1.000
_cell.length_c   1.000
_cell.angle_alpha   90.00
_cell.angle_beta   90.00
_cell.angle_gamma   90.00
#
_symmetry.space_group_name_H-M   'P 1'
#
loop_
_entity.id
_entity.type
_entity.pdbx_description
1 polymer ?
#
loop_
_entity_poly.entity_id
_entity_poly.type
_entity_poly.pdbx_seq_one_letter_code
_entity_poly.pdbx_strand_id
1 'polypeptide(L)'
;MKSKKALAVFMAAISVSGAAFGAGCAKKSTKWQYPDRADTVLAEGEKSWEKWKEECPEGLEINWFTNVYMDINKKSVVTKAIKEKTGITVNFDSALGSTADKLSVMISSDTLPDVITVEKSDERFIQLADQGYLFPLNGLSGKWAPDLDFMGMQQTLTDGNIYGLPSFYYSSTSAGKLQTNGGMMVRKDWFESYMEYVQDHIDESERKAWDITTPDGCVKAMKWVRDNCLTSAEKDTYQGFMLDPFDTSKNNGNQGIAWLCQYFAVPFETEDGKYTDGIDMPEYLDMMKWLNELYREGLLTDEAISANTQAEVGRKIANGEVFITSCSPQDYPTYLKAAAFPKSGKSIEYTSFTVKNYNGDDPVLGDIAGTGYAVNCITKNASRPDIIIKLFDYLWSDEGQMLCGYGLEGNADENGNIISLADSDFAGKFTAADATWYKAANGEIKRTQSYLDLVKTEGVSDSQLESNQARLKELGLNEWQLFRRPQYFDTLNTGKKQATKENAYVNNMKLPLTIYSTDAYMITGGLIDPTRSDYSDLVKIDNQMNTIWSQSVLSMIQAKSAEEVETVFKNGRKRLTSKGHDKLFDARAEVYAQKKSSQGIAWGYPHRDPNYKNAVISEYYTWEKNGKTYRDIFGAIGDVSYYIDYELIG
;
A
#
# COMPACT_ATOMS: atom_id res chain seq x y z
N MET A 1 -38.51 34.44 -3.66
CA MET A 1 -38.02 34.53 -5.03
C MET A 1 -36.61 35.14 -5.15
N LYS A 2 -35.69 34.93 -4.19
CA LYS A 2 -34.30 35.42 -4.24
C LYS A 2 -33.21 34.34 -4.15
N SER A 3 -33.59 33.05 -4.11
CA SER A 3 -32.64 31.93 -4.00
C SER A 3 -32.34 31.13 -5.28
N LYS A 4 -33.05 31.42 -6.38
CA LYS A 4 -32.83 30.72 -7.67
C LYS A 4 -31.83 31.38 -8.62
N LYS A 5 -31.36 32.61 -8.32
CA LYS A 5 -30.36 33.31 -9.14
C LYS A 5 -28.91 33.04 -8.70
N ALA A 6 -28.67 32.58 -7.47
CA ALA A 6 -27.32 32.25 -6.99
C ALA A 6 -26.83 30.88 -7.49
N LEU A 7 -27.75 29.93 -7.74
CA LEU A 7 -27.39 28.59 -8.19
C LEU A 7 -27.05 28.53 -9.70
N ALA A 8 -27.61 29.48 -10.49
CA ALA A 8 -27.33 29.54 -11.94
C ALA A 8 -25.96 30.18 -12.25
N VAL A 9 -25.43 31.00 -11.34
CA VAL A 9 -24.08 31.60 -11.50
C VAL A 9 -22.98 30.63 -11.13
N PHE A 10 -23.25 29.70 -10.20
CA PHE A 10 -22.25 28.69 -9.77
C PHE A 10 -22.10 27.55 -10.82
N MET A 11 -23.16 27.17 -11.52
CA MET A 11 -23.09 26.17 -12.60
C MET A 11 -22.55 26.73 -13.93
N ALA A 12 -22.59 28.04 -14.14
CA ALA A 12 -21.98 28.68 -15.31
C ALA A 12 -20.45 28.85 -15.15
N ALA A 13 -19.92 28.86 -13.92
CA ALA A 13 -18.49 28.95 -13.67
C ALA A 13 -17.77 27.61 -13.85
N ILE A 14 -18.46 26.47 -13.66
CA ILE A 14 -17.88 25.12 -13.82
C ILE A 14 -17.88 24.70 -15.30
N SER A 15 -18.80 25.22 -16.13
CA SER A 15 -18.82 24.88 -17.55
C SER A 15 -17.86 25.73 -18.42
N VAL A 16 -17.23 26.76 -17.84
CA VAL A 16 -16.23 27.58 -18.58
C VAL A 16 -14.81 27.09 -18.33
N SER A 17 -14.54 26.35 -17.25
CA SER A 17 -13.22 25.75 -17.01
C SER A 17 -12.93 24.51 -17.87
N GLY A 18 -13.94 23.80 -18.35
CA GLY A 18 -13.78 22.66 -19.28
C GLY A 18 -13.55 23.02 -20.76
N ALA A 19 -13.83 24.26 -21.15
CA ALA A 19 -13.65 24.69 -22.54
C ALA A 19 -12.38 25.52 -22.80
N ALA A 20 -11.62 25.87 -21.73
CA ALA A 20 -10.37 26.63 -21.84
C ALA A 20 -9.13 25.75 -22.09
N PHE A 21 -9.24 24.43 -21.96
CA PHE A 21 -8.15 23.52 -22.25
C PHE A 21 -7.96 23.19 -23.75
N GLY A 22 -8.87 23.61 -24.61
CA GLY A 22 -8.83 23.32 -26.04
C GLY A 22 -8.22 24.40 -26.94
N ALA A 23 -7.81 25.56 -26.42
CA ALA A 23 -7.35 26.69 -27.25
C ALA A 23 -6.15 27.47 -26.69
N GLY A 24 -5.43 26.90 -25.70
CA GLY A 24 -4.20 27.48 -25.18
C GLY A 24 -3.00 27.04 -26.01
N CYS A 25 -2.53 27.89 -26.89
CA CYS A 25 -1.23 27.92 -27.55
C CYS A 25 -0.37 26.65 -27.34
N ALA A 26 -0.32 25.82 -28.37
CA ALA A 26 0.79 24.90 -28.55
C ALA A 26 2.10 25.73 -28.56
N LYS A 27 2.68 25.98 -27.38
CA LYS A 27 4.07 26.38 -27.31
C LYS A 27 4.83 25.23 -27.94
N LYS A 28 5.54 25.49 -29.04
CA LYS A 28 6.48 24.56 -29.63
C LYS A 28 7.27 23.92 -28.51
N SER A 29 7.17 22.57 -28.40
CA SER A 29 8.02 21.80 -27.51
C SER A 29 9.44 22.26 -27.77
N THR A 30 10.07 22.91 -26.82
CA THR A 30 11.50 23.05 -26.81
C THR A 30 12.02 21.62 -26.78
N LYS A 31 12.68 21.18 -27.86
CA LYS A 31 13.35 19.89 -27.87
C LYS A 31 14.28 19.88 -26.67
N TRP A 32 14.09 18.94 -25.77
CA TRP A 32 14.95 18.69 -24.65
C TRP A 32 16.39 18.62 -25.15
N GLN A 33 17.20 19.55 -24.76
CA GLN A 33 18.64 19.47 -24.96
C GLN A 33 19.21 18.97 -23.66
N TYR A 34 19.69 17.74 -23.67
CA TYR A 34 20.54 17.28 -22.61
C TYR A 34 21.73 18.24 -22.52
N PRO A 35 22.18 18.66 -21.32
CA PRO A 35 23.39 19.47 -21.19
C PRO A 35 24.56 18.80 -21.92
N ASP A 36 25.41 19.58 -22.57
CA ASP A 36 26.58 19.13 -23.38
C ASP A 36 27.58 18.23 -22.61
N ARG A 37 27.34 17.96 -21.34
CA ARG A 37 28.14 17.07 -20.48
C ARG A 37 27.78 15.58 -20.59
N ALA A 38 27.03 15.19 -21.59
CA ALA A 38 26.62 13.79 -21.84
C ALA A 38 27.78 12.78 -21.99
N ASP A 39 29.01 13.25 -22.12
CA ASP A 39 30.17 12.42 -22.41
C ASP A 39 31.00 12.01 -21.18
N THR A 40 30.58 12.38 -19.98
CA THR A 40 31.28 11.96 -18.76
C THR A 40 30.98 10.50 -18.48
N VAL A 41 31.83 9.61 -18.94
CA VAL A 41 31.78 8.17 -18.58
C VAL A 41 32.37 8.06 -17.18
N LEU A 42 31.63 7.43 -16.26
CA LEU A 42 32.17 7.11 -14.95
C LEU A 42 33.24 6.02 -15.09
N ALA A 43 34.34 6.17 -14.35
CA ALA A 43 35.33 5.11 -14.23
C ALA A 43 34.75 3.92 -13.46
N GLU A 44 35.31 2.71 -13.65
CA GLU A 44 34.88 1.52 -12.93
C GLU A 44 34.97 1.75 -11.41
N GLY A 45 33.86 1.56 -10.72
CA GLY A 45 33.73 1.77 -9.27
C GLY A 45 33.49 3.22 -8.84
N GLU A 46 33.44 4.17 -9.77
CA GLU A 46 33.13 5.56 -9.49
C GLU A 46 31.63 5.78 -9.34
N LYS A 47 31.24 6.55 -8.32
CA LYS A 47 29.84 6.83 -8.04
C LYS A 47 29.41 8.17 -8.64
N SER A 48 28.23 8.22 -9.23
CA SER A 48 27.72 9.41 -9.91
C SER A 48 27.64 10.64 -9.01
N TRP A 49 27.33 10.45 -7.73
CA TRP A 49 27.17 11.53 -6.75
C TRP A 49 28.48 12.02 -6.12
N GLU A 50 29.59 11.32 -6.25
CA GLU A 50 30.88 11.75 -5.67
C GLU A 50 31.46 12.94 -6.41
N LYS A 51 31.14 13.11 -7.68
CA LYS A 51 31.63 14.23 -8.53
C LYS A 51 30.80 15.51 -8.46
N TRP A 52 29.73 15.53 -7.70
CA TRP A 52 28.85 16.70 -7.66
C TRP A 52 29.57 17.99 -7.25
N LYS A 53 30.59 17.90 -6.38
CA LYS A 53 31.39 19.04 -5.92
C LYS A 53 32.16 19.71 -7.06
N GLU A 54 32.59 18.95 -8.06
CA GLU A 54 33.26 19.47 -9.25
C GLU A 54 32.26 20.03 -10.26
N GLU A 55 31.13 19.39 -10.40
CA GLU A 55 30.10 19.74 -11.39
C GLU A 55 29.17 20.85 -10.91
N CYS A 56 28.98 20.98 -9.61
CA CYS A 56 28.13 21.97 -8.97
C CYS A 56 28.75 22.45 -7.65
N PRO A 57 29.92 23.16 -7.69
CA PRO A 57 30.71 23.51 -6.50
C PRO A 57 29.95 24.40 -5.51
N GLU A 58 28.94 25.13 -5.98
CA GLU A 58 28.08 25.99 -5.15
C GLU A 58 26.92 25.21 -4.49
N GLY A 59 26.81 23.92 -4.81
CA GLY A 59 25.64 23.11 -4.43
C GLY A 59 24.44 23.42 -5.31
N LEU A 60 23.38 22.66 -5.14
CA LEU A 60 22.10 22.84 -5.83
C LEU A 60 20.96 22.89 -4.82
N GLU A 61 20.10 23.88 -4.97
CA GLU A 61 18.85 23.97 -4.24
C GLU A 61 17.71 23.61 -5.19
N ILE A 62 16.89 22.61 -4.80
CA ILE A 62 15.75 22.16 -5.59
C ILE A 62 14.47 22.23 -4.77
N ASN A 63 13.37 22.50 -5.47
CA ASN A 63 12.03 22.42 -4.92
C ASN A 63 11.39 21.10 -5.33
N TRP A 64 10.90 20.36 -4.37
CA TRP A 64 10.26 19.06 -4.59
C TRP A 64 8.84 19.07 -4.02
N PHE A 65 7.86 18.99 -4.90
CA PHE A 65 6.46 18.88 -4.51
C PHE A 65 6.01 17.43 -4.52
N THR A 66 5.38 16.98 -3.45
CA THR A 66 4.77 15.65 -3.39
C THR A 66 3.24 15.77 -3.31
N ASN A 67 2.55 15.15 -4.26
CA ASN A 67 1.09 15.01 -4.28
C ASN A 67 0.63 13.76 -3.51
N VAL A 68 1.55 13.01 -2.93
CA VAL A 68 1.28 11.89 -2.03
C VAL A 68 1.73 12.26 -0.62
N TYR A 69 1.10 11.66 0.38
CA TYR A 69 1.44 11.97 1.76
C TYR A 69 2.89 11.56 2.08
N MET A 70 3.73 12.52 2.35
CA MET A 70 5.07 12.33 2.88
C MET A 70 5.39 13.46 3.86
N ASP A 71 5.83 13.08 5.05
CA ASP A 71 6.29 14.03 6.08
C ASP A 71 7.80 13.90 6.24
N ILE A 72 8.54 14.72 5.48
CA ILE A 72 10.00 14.74 5.49
C ILE A 72 10.49 15.91 6.34
N ASN A 73 11.16 15.59 7.44
CA ASN A 73 11.76 16.59 8.30
C ASN A 73 13.04 17.18 7.65
N LYS A 74 12.93 18.39 7.13
CA LYS A 74 14.02 19.14 6.48
C LYS A 74 15.27 19.32 7.36
N LYS A 75 15.13 19.17 8.67
CA LYS A 75 16.19 19.39 9.67
C LYS A 75 16.72 18.08 10.26
N SER A 76 16.23 16.93 9.82
CA SER A 76 16.67 15.64 10.36
C SER A 76 18.14 15.35 10.03
N VAL A 77 18.71 14.43 10.80
CA VAL A 77 20.07 13.92 10.58
C VAL A 77 20.21 13.34 9.17
N VAL A 78 19.26 12.48 8.76
CA VAL A 78 19.26 11.86 7.44
C VAL A 78 19.19 12.91 6.33
N THR A 79 18.29 13.89 6.42
CA THR A 79 18.18 14.94 5.40
C THR A 79 19.46 15.76 5.26
N LYS A 80 20.10 16.10 6.38
CA LYS A 80 21.40 16.79 6.36
C LYS A 80 22.51 15.92 5.78
N ALA A 81 22.53 14.63 6.12
CA ALA A 81 23.53 13.71 5.61
C ALA A 81 23.40 13.51 4.09
N ILE A 82 22.18 13.42 3.55
CA ILE A 82 21.93 13.38 2.10
C ILE A 82 22.52 14.62 1.42
N LYS A 83 22.29 15.80 2.01
CA LYS A 83 22.89 17.05 1.50
C LYS A 83 24.42 17.00 1.48
N GLU A 84 25.04 16.48 2.54
CA GLU A 84 26.51 16.38 2.61
C GLU A 84 27.07 15.44 1.56
N LYS A 85 26.35 14.37 1.23
CA LYS A 85 26.74 13.41 0.19
C LYS A 85 26.51 13.93 -1.22
N THR A 86 25.39 14.55 -1.48
CA THR A 86 24.94 14.90 -2.84
C THR A 86 25.12 16.36 -3.20
N GLY A 87 25.41 17.24 -2.22
CA GLY A 87 25.43 18.70 -2.39
C GLY A 87 24.07 19.33 -2.69
N ILE A 88 23.00 18.55 -2.65
CA ILE A 88 21.67 19.03 -2.99
C ILE A 88 20.90 19.35 -1.72
N THR A 89 20.41 20.58 -1.64
CA THR A 89 19.41 21.00 -0.64
C THR A 89 18.03 20.83 -1.22
N VAL A 90 17.19 20.04 -0.57
CA VAL A 90 15.83 19.79 -1.05
C VAL A 90 14.81 20.52 -0.19
N ASN A 91 14.03 21.39 -0.83
CA ASN A 91 12.89 22.08 -0.25
C ASN A 91 11.62 21.27 -0.55
N PHE A 92 11.22 20.43 0.39
CA PHE A 92 9.97 19.70 0.26
C PHE A 92 8.75 20.56 0.52
N ASP A 93 7.77 20.39 -0.34
CA ASP A 93 6.42 20.91 -0.18
C ASP A 93 5.44 19.75 -0.40
N SER A 94 4.56 19.53 0.54
CA SER A 94 3.53 18.50 0.45
C SER A 94 2.14 19.12 0.52
N ALA A 95 1.22 18.53 -0.22
CA ALA A 95 -0.15 19.01 -0.26
C ALA A 95 -0.94 18.45 0.92
N LEU A 96 -0.63 18.85 2.15
CA LEU A 96 -1.44 18.54 3.31
C LEU A 96 -2.81 19.22 3.19
N GLY A 97 -3.84 18.43 2.87
CA GLY A 97 -5.26 18.83 3.04
C GLY A 97 -6.05 19.25 1.79
N SER A 98 -5.41 19.53 0.63
CA SER A 98 -6.12 19.79 -0.63
C SER A 98 -5.23 19.52 -1.84
N THR A 99 -4.79 18.30 -1.97
CA THR A 99 -3.72 17.86 -2.87
C THR A 99 -4.02 18.09 -4.35
N ALA A 100 -5.21 17.75 -4.79
CA ALA A 100 -5.59 17.83 -6.21
C ALA A 100 -5.53 19.26 -6.75
N ASP A 101 -5.96 20.23 -5.97
CA ASP A 101 -6.09 21.62 -6.42
C ASP A 101 -4.72 22.30 -6.57
N LYS A 102 -3.75 22.01 -5.67
CA LYS A 102 -2.44 22.66 -5.71
C LYS A 102 -1.63 22.26 -6.95
N LEU A 103 -1.60 20.97 -7.29
CA LEU A 103 -0.93 20.50 -8.50
C LEU A 103 -1.56 21.11 -9.76
N SER A 104 -2.89 21.13 -9.84
CA SER A 104 -3.63 21.74 -10.95
C SER A 104 -3.34 23.24 -11.10
N VAL A 105 -3.19 23.96 -9.99
CA VAL A 105 -2.79 25.38 -10.00
C VAL A 105 -1.37 25.55 -10.52
N MET A 106 -0.41 24.72 -10.07
CA MET A 106 0.97 24.76 -10.55
C MET A 106 1.08 24.46 -12.04
N ILE A 107 0.30 23.50 -12.56
CA ILE A 107 0.24 23.18 -13.99
C ILE A 107 -0.32 24.38 -14.76
N SER A 108 -1.45 24.91 -14.35
CA SER A 108 -2.14 26.00 -15.07
C SER A 108 -1.36 27.32 -15.04
N SER A 109 -0.57 27.56 -14.00
CA SER A 109 0.27 28.76 -13.86
C SER A 109 1.71 28.60 -14.38
N ASP A 110 2.06 27.42 -14.91
CA ASP A 110 3.41 27.07 -15.37
C ASP A 110 4.49 27.27 -14.26
N THR A 111 4.14 26.92 -13.02
CA THR A 111 4.99 27.06 -11.82
C THR A 111 5.36 25.72 -11.19
N LEU A 112 5.46 24.67 -12.01
CA LEU A 112 5.93 23.37 -11.51
C LEU A 112 7.32 23.50 -10.88
N PRO A 113 7.57 22.86 -9.73
CA PRO A 113 8.89 22.81 -9.11
C PRO A 113 9.85 21.93 -9.92
N ASP A 114 11.10 21.82 -9.47
CA ASP A 114 12.12 20.99 -10.14
C ASP A 114 11.75 19.51 -10.20
N VAL A 115 11.14 19.01 -9.13
CA VAL A 115 10.72 17.60 -9.00
C VAL A 115 9.29 17.53 -8.47
N ILE A 116 8.52 16.59 -9.02
CA ILE A 116 7.19 16.23 -8.49
C ILE A 116 7.11 14.74 -8.22
N THR A 117 6.41 14.38 -7.16
CA THR A 117 5.97 13.00 -6.88
C THR A 117 4.46 12.94 -6.97
N VAL A 118 3.94 12.10 -7.85
CA VAL A 118 2.50 11.94 -8.10
C VAL A 118 2.12 10.46 -8.11
N GLU A 119 0.85 10.15 -7.93
CA GLU A 119 0.36 8.78 -8.13
C GLU A 119 0.47 8.38 -9.60
N LYS A 120 0.86 7.13 -9.86
CA LYS A 120 0.93 6.58 -11.23
C LYS A 120 -0.42 6.60 -11.94
N SER A 121 -1.49 6.44 -11.17
CA SER A 121 -2.88 6.47 -11.65
C SER A 121 -3.43 7.87 -11.87
N ASP A 122 -2.68 8.92 -11.49
CA ASP A 122 -3.13 10.31 -11.72
C ASP A 122 -3.02 10.65 -13.20
N GLU A 123 -4.17 10.92 -13.83
CA GLU A 123 -4.23 11.28 -15.26
C GLU A 123 -3.33 12.47 -15.61
N ARG A 124 -3.03 13.35 -14.65
CA ARG A 124 -2.15 14.49 -14.86
C ARG A 124 -0.70 14.09 -15.09
N PHE A 125 -0.24 12.95 -14.53
CA PHE A 125 1.11 12.44 -14.82
C PHE A 125 1.30 12.25 -16.33
N ILE A 126 0.34 11.64 -16.97
CA ILE A 126 0.33 11.38 -18.41
C ILE A 126 0.26 12.67 -19.20
N GLN A 127 -0.69 13.54 -18.82
CA GLN A 127 -0.85 14.85 -19.48
C GLN A 127 0.44 15.68 -19.39
N LEU A 128 1.13 15.66 -18.26
CA LEU A 128 2.39 16.35 -18.08
C LEU A 128 3.51 15.80 -18.98
N ALA A 129 3.58 14.48 -19.14
CA ALA A 129 4.54 13.84 -20.04
C ALA A 129 4.23 14.18 -21.51
N ASP A 130 2.98 13.96 -21.95
CA ASP A 130 2.54 14.23 -23.34
C ASP A 130 2.68 15.68 -23.74
N GLN A 131 2.48 16.61 -22.81
CA GLN A 131 2.62 18.04 -23.06
C GLN A 131 4.06 18.56 -22.91
N GLY A 132 5.03 17.67 -22.64
CA GLY A 132 6.44 18.01 -22.52
C GLY A 132 6.78 18.80 -21.26
N TYR A 133 6.02 18.62 -20.18
CA TYR A 133 6.32 19.20 -18.87
C TYR A 133 7.32 18.38 -18.05
N LEU A 134 7.59 17.14 -18.46
CA LEU A 134 8.51 16.22 -17.76
C LEU A 134 9.72 15.90 -18.64
N PHE A 135 10.85 15.66 -17.99
CA PHE A 135 12.05 15.16 -18.66
C PHE A 135 11.95 13.67 -18.92
N PRO A 136 12.32 13.17 -20.11
CA PRO A 136 12.52 11.76 -20.36
C PRO A 136 13.79 11.27 -19.64
N LEU A 137 13.62 10.43 -18.62
CA LEU A 137 14.70 10.02 -17.72
C LEU A 137 15.64 8.97 -18.33
N ASN A 138 15.17 8.15 -19.28
CA ASN A 138 16.00 7.15 -19.95
C ASN A 138 17.21 7.74 -20.69
N GLY A 139 17.14 8.99 -21.13
CA GLY A 139 18.30 9.68 -21.66
C GLY A 139 19.34 10.08 -20.62
N LEU A 140 18.97 10.11 -19.33
CA LEU A 140 19.84 10.41 -18.21
C LEU A 140 20.40 9.15 -17.54
N SER A 141 19.92 7.94 -17.94
CA SER A 141 20.41 6.67 -17.43
C SER A 141 21.81 6.31 -17.94
N GLY A 142 22.45 5.36 -17.30
CA GLY A 142 23.72 4.77 -17.74
C GLY A 142 24.95 5.65 -17.51
N LYS A 143 24.90 6.95 -17.86
CA LYS A 143 26.01 7.87 -17.65
C LYS A 143 25.95 8.62 -16.33
N TRP A 144 24.74 8.97 -15.90
CA TRP A 144 24.50 9.81 -14.72
C TRP A 144 23.82 9.09 -13.57
N ALA A 145 23.24 7.92 -13.83
CA ALA A 145 22.54 7.14 -12.83
C ALA A 145 22.72 5.64 -13.09
N PRO A 146 23.96 5.10 -12.95
CA PRO A 146 24.26 3.71 -13.28
C PRO A 146 23.60 2.70 -12.33
N ASP A 147 23.29 3.08 -11.10
CA ASP A 147 22.69 2.22 -10.10
C ASP A 147 21.16 2.10 -10.26
N LEU A 148 20.53 3.02 -11.01
CA LEU A 148 19.11 2.96 -11.26
C LEU A 148 18.78 1.85 -12.28
N ASP A 149 18.02 0.86 -11.83
CA ASP A 149 17.51 -0.20 -12.71
C ASP A 149 16.29 0.27 -13.51
N PHE A 150 16.56 1.00 -14.58
CA PHE A 150 15.49 1.49 -15.46
C PHE A 150 14.73 0.39 -16.17
N MET A 151 15.35 -0.77 -16.40
CA MET A 151 14.68 -1.90 -17.08
C MET A 151 13.67 -2.58 -16.19
N GLY A 152 14.00 -2.75 -14.89
CA GLY A 152 13.09 -3.30 -13.91
C GLY A 152 11.99 -2.33 -13.50
N MET A 153 12.25 -1.03 -13.58
CA MET A 153 11.36 0.03 -13.14
C MET A 153 10.43 0.59 -14.23
N GLN A 154 10.31 -0.06 -15.38
CA GLN A 154 9.65 0.49 -16.56
C GLN A 154 8.23 1.02 -16.30
N GLN A 155 8.11 2.32 -16.44
CA GLN A 155 6.87 3.05 -16.72
C GLN A 155 7.07 3.73 -18.08
N THR A 156 7.04 2.95 -19.15
CA THR A 156 7.16 3.47 -20.50
C THR A 156 5.84 4.06 -20.96
N LEU A 157 5.85 5.31 -21.37
CA LEU A 157 4.75 5.91 -22.10
C LEU A 157 4.78 5.48 -23.57
N THR A 158 3.76 5.86 -24.30
CA THR A 158 3.55 5.50 -25.73
C THR A 158 4.71 5.87 -26.66
N ASP A 159 5.52 6.85 -26.28
CA ASP A 159 6.72 7.28 -27.02
C ASP A 159 7.98 6.47 -26.66
N GLY A 160 7.87 5.46 -25.80
CA GLY A 160 8.97 4.63 -25.35
C GLY A 160 9.88 5.26 -24.30
N ASN A 161 9.53 6.46 -23.79
CA ASN A 161 10.28 7.15 -22.77
C ASN A 161 9.79 6.85 -21.36
N ILE A 162 10.69 6.97 -20.39
CA ILE A 162 10.43 6.89 -18.96
C ILE A 162 10.39 8.30 -18.42
N TYR A 163 9.25 8.74 -17.88
CA TYR A 163 9.10 10.09 -17.33
C TYR A 163 9.00 10.10 -15.80
N GLY A 164 8.85 8.96 -15.18
CA GLY A 164 8.78 8.85 -13.73
C GLY A 164 9.43 7.56 -13.24
N LEU A 165 10.17 7.65 -12.14
CA LEU A 165 10.73 6.49 -11.46
C LEU A 165 9.84 6.15 -10.26
N PRO A 166 9.46 4.88 -10.09
CA PRO A 166 8.58 4.48 -9.01
C PRO A 166 9.22 4.76 -7.64
N SER A 167 8.40 5.19 -6.71
CA SER A 167 8.81 5.42 -5.31
C SER A 167 9.16 4.12 -4.58
N PHE A 168 8.87 2.99 -5.19
CA PHE A 168 9.01 1.68 -4.59
C PHE A 168 9.25 0.66 -5.70
N TYR A 169 10.32 -0.10 -5.60
CA TYR A 169 10.59 -1.18 -6.53
C TYR A 169 11.08 -2.42 -5.81
N TYR A 170 10.50 -3.55 -6.18
CA TYR A 170 10.75 -4.78 -5.50
C TYR A 170 10.29 -6.00 -6.30
N SER A 171 11.12 -6.99 -6.39
CA SER A 171 10.75 -8.28 -6.95
C SER A 171 10.82 -9.35 -5.85
N SER A 172 10.09 -10.43 -6.02
CA SER A 172 10.12 -11.57 -5.11
C SER A 172 11.51 -12.15 -4.93
N THR A 173 12.34 -12.05 -5.97
CA THR A 173 13.72 -12.55 -5.95
C THR A 173 14.69 -11.65 -5.18
N SER A 174 14.37 -10.37 -5.01
CA SER A 174 15.16 -9.40 -4.25
C SER A 174 14.64 -9.19 -2.84
N ALA A 175 13.52 -9.80 -2.54
CA ALA A 175 12.82 -9.56 -1.31
C ALA A 175 13.40 -10.37 -0.15
N GLY A 176 13.69 -9.67 0.88
CA GLY A 176 13.43 -10.16 2.21
C GLY A 176 11.93 -10.46 2.38
N LYS A 177 11.38 -10.19 3.51
CA LYS A 177 9.98 -10.51 3.86
C LYS A 177 8.97 -9.85 2.93
N LEU A 178 8.07 -10.65 2.36
CA LEU A 178 6.88 -10.17 1.69
C LEU A 178 6.00 -9.38 2.65
N GLN A 179 5.45 -8.26 2.20
CA GLN A 179 4.54 -7.44 3.00
C GLN A 179 3.27 -7.22 2.21
N THR A 180 2.13 -7.54 2.80
CA THR A 180 0.85 -7.19 2.21
C THR A 180 0.27 -5.94 2.85
N ASN A 181 -0.48 -5.17 2.09
CA ASN A 181 -1.28 -4.06 2.60
C ASN A 181 -2.69 -4.52 2.98
N GLY A 182 -3.11 -5.69 2.52
CA GLY A 182 -4.40 -6.25 2.78
C GLY A 182 -4.49 -6.91 4.16
N GLY A 183 -5.70 -6.97 4.69
CA GLY A 183 -5.99 -7.67 5.92
C GLY A 183 -7.45 -7.53 6.30
N MET A 184 -8.00 -8.55 6.93
CA MET A 184 -9.29 -8.46 7.62
C MET A 184 -9.02 -8.27 9.10
N MET A 185 -9.99 -7.69 9.78
CA MET A 185 -9.96 -7.52 11.23
C MET A 185 -11.24 -8.05 11.85
N VAL A 186 -11.11 -8.55 13.07
CA VAL A 186 -12.23 -8.96 13.90
C VAL A 186 -12.14 -8.26 15.26
N ARG A 187 -13.27 -7.84 15.81
CA ARG A 187 -13.34 -7.29 17.15
C ARG A 187 -13.06 -8.38 18.17
N LYS A 188 -11.97 -8.21 18.93
CA LYS A 188 -11.32 -9.25 19.72
C LYS A 188 -12.21 -9.82 20.83
N ASP A 189 -12.86 -8.97 21.64
CA ASP A 189 -13.68 -9.43 22.78
C ASP A 189 -14.89 -10.29 22.34
N TRP A 190 -15.51 -9.96 21.21
CA TRP A 190 -16.61 -10.75 20.66
C TRP A 190 -16.11 -12.05 20.00
N PHE A 191 -14.97 -11.95 19.31
CA PHE A 191 -14.30 -13.12 18.73
C PHE A 191 -13.93 -14.14 19.81
N GLU A 192 -13.25 -13.72 20.87
CA GLU A 192 -12.87 -14.58 21.98
C GLU A 192 -14.09 -15.22 22.65
N SER A 193 -15.17 -14.45 22.86
CA SER A 193 -16.43 -14.98 23.42
C SER A 193 -17.06 -16.07 22.55
N TYR A 194 -17.05 -15.86 21.22
CA TYR A 194 -17.54 -16.89 20.29
C TYR A 194 -16.66 -18.14 20.31
N MET A 195 -15.34 -17.98 20.30
CA MET A 195 -14.41 -19.10 20.31
C MET A 195 -14.53 -19.92 21.59
N GLU A 196 -14.68 -19.26 22.74
CA GLU A 196 -14.93 -19.92 24.03
C GLU A 196 -16.26 -20.70 23.99
N TYR A 197 -17.33 -20.10 23.43
CA TYR A 197 -18.61 -20.80 23.27
C TYR A 197 -18.46 -22.06 22.43
N VAL A 198 -17.77 -21.98 21.30
CA VAL A 198 -17.56 -23.14 20.42
C VAL A 198 -16.77 -24.24 21.13
N GLN A 199 -15.74 -23.88 21.90
CA GLN A 199 -14.98 -24.86 22.68
C GLN A 199 -15.79 -25.53 23.79
N ASP A 200 -16.62 -24.79 24.49
CA ASP A 200 -17.29 -25.28 25.68
C ASP A 200 -18.63 -25.97 25.42
N HIS A 201 -19.28 -25.65 24.30
CA HIS A 201 -20.68 -26.05 24.06
C HIS A 201 -20.91 -26.82 22.76
N ILE A 202 -19.91 -26.85 21.85
CA ILE A 202 -20.03 -27.57 20.58
C ILE A 202 -19.16 -28.83 20.61
N ASP A 203 -19.76 -29.97 20.29
CA ASP A 203 -19.06 -31.24 20.21
C ASP A 203 -17.90 -31.15 19.19
N GLU A 204 -16.78 -31.76 19.50
CA GLU A 204 -15.55 -31.70 18.66
C GLU A 204 -15.83 -32.11 17.21
N SER A 205 -16.69 -33.13 17.00
CA SER A 205 -17.07 -33.56 15.64
C SER A 205 -17.86 -32.53 14.83
N GLU A 206 -18.50 -31.55 15.51
CA GLU A 206 -19.30 -30.50 14.89
C GLU A 206 -18.58 -29.17 14.77
N ARG A 207 -17.46 -28.97 15.48
CA ARG A 207 -16.69 -27.68 15.52
C ARG A 207 -16.28 -27.19 14.16
N LYS A 208 -15.98 -28.10 13.22
CA LYS A 208 -15.67 -27.73 11.84
C LYS A 208 -16.78 -26.89 11.18
N ALA A 209 -18.05 -27.16 11.51
CA ALA A 209 -19.17 -26.39 10.99
C ALA A 209 -19.36 -25.02 11.68
N TRP A 210 -18.58 -24.75 12.74
CA TRP A 210 -18.55 -23.50 13.50
C TRP A 210 -17.23 -22.76 13.34
N ASP A 211 -16.37 -23.22 12.46
CA ASP A 211 -15.09 -22.58 12.18
C ASP A 211 -15.32 -21.20 11.54
N ILE A 212 -15.05 -20.15 12.30
CA ILE A 212 -15.26 -18.76 11.88
C ILE A 212 -14.43 -18.38 10.65
N THR A 213 -13.38 -19.12 10.32
CA THR A 213 -12.55 -18.87 9.14
C THR A 213 -13.19 -19.37 7.84
N THR A 214 -14.28 -20.14 7.95
CA THR A 214 -15.10 -20.56 6.79
C THR A 214 -16.24 -19.59 6.55
N PRO A 215 -16.75 -19.43 5.32
CA PRO A 215 -17.88 -18.53 5.04
C PRO A 215 -19.12 -18.81 5.89
N ASP A 216 -19.53 -20.08 6.00
CA ASP A 216 -20.70 -20.49 6.79
C ASP A 216 -20.48 -20.29 8.30
N GLY A 217 -19.28 -20.64 8.79
CA GLY A 217 -18.92 -20.44 10.19
C GLY A 217 -18.83 -18.96 10.56
N CYS A 218 -18.36 -18.13 9.63
CA CYS A 218 -18.35 -16.68 9.76
C CYS A 218 -19.77 -16.10 9.90
N VAL A 219 -20.73 -16.56 9.08
CA VAL A 219 -22.16 -16.18 9.22
C VAL A 219 -22.72 -16.61 10.59
N LYS A 220 -22.42 -17.83 11.03
CA LYS A 220 -22.83 -18.32 12.36
C LYS A 220 -22.23 -17.47 13.48
N ALA A 221 -20.95 -17.13 13.40
CA ALA A 221 -20.28 -16.29 14.38
C ALA A 221 -20.93 -14.91 14.48
N MET A 222 -21.20 -14.27 13.36
CA MET A 222 -21.86 -12.95 13.33
C MET A 222 -23.27 -13.01 13.96
N LYS A 223 -24.06 -14.04 13.64
CA LYS A 223 -25.38 -14.25 14.24
C LYS A 223 -25.28 -14.51 15.74
N TRP A 224 -24.37 -15.38 16.14
CA TRP A 224 -24.18 -15.71 17.54
C TRP A 224 -23.77 -14.48 18.37
N VAL A 225 -22.83 -13.66 17.86
CA VAL A 225 -22.43 -12.41 18.50
C VAL A 225 -23.62 -11.45 18.63
N ARG A 226 -24.37 -11.25 17.54
CA ARG A 226 -25.59 -10.41 17.57
C ARG A 226 -26.58 -10.84 18.65
N ASP A 227 -26.75 -12.13 18.81
CA ASP A 227 -27.78 -12.68 19.69
C ASP A 227 -27.29 -12.80 21.15
N ASN A 228 -25.99 -12.96 21.40
CA ASN A 228 -25.46 -13.31 22.72
C ASN A 228 -24.51 -12.25 23.33
N CYS A 229 -23.83 -11.42 22.53
CA CYS A 229 -22.82 -10.48 23.04
C CYS A 229 -23.33 -9.04 23.17
N LEU A 230 -24.41 -8.68 22.48
CA LEU A 230 -24.87 -7.30 22.36
C LEU A 230 -25.94 -6.93 23.37
N THR A 231 -25.83 -5.74 23.94
CA THR A 231 -26.94 -5.07 24.62
C THR A 231 -28.00 -4.63 23.61
N SER A 232 -29.20 -4.28 24.10
CA SER A 232 -30.27 -3.78 23.21
C SER A 232 -29.85 -2.54 22.42
N ALA A 233 -29.07 -1.64 23.01
CA ALA A 233 -28.58 -0.43 22.33
C ALA A 233 -27.50 -0.75 21.27
N GLU A 234 -26.64 -1.73 21.51
CA GLU A 234 -25.62 -2.15 20.55
C GLU A 234 -26.21 -2.87 19.35
N LYS A 235 -27.38 -3.55 19.51
CA LYS A 235 -28.06 -4.22 18.38
C LYS A 235 -28.52 -3.25 17.30
N ASP A 236 -28.84 -2.01 17.66
CA ASP A 236 -29.31 -0.99 16.71
C ASP A 236 -28.18 -0.46 15.81
N THR A 237 -26.92 -0.56 16.24
CA THR A 237 -25.73 -0.07 15.51
C THR A 237 -24.81 -1.17 15.02
N TYR A 238 -25.11 -2.42 15.37
CA TYR A 238 -24.27 -3.58 15.04
C TYR A 238 -24.09 -3.79 13.55
N GLN A 239 -22.83 -3.90 13.15
CA GLN A 239 -22.42 -4.31 11.81
C GLN A 239 -21.70 -5.66 11.92
N GLY A 240 -22.35 -6.73 11.49
CA GLY A 240 -21.73 -8.06 11.48
C GLY A 240 -20.51 -8.08 10.57
N PHE A 241 -20.68 -7.49 9.37
CA PHE A 241 -19.60 -7.32 8.39
C PHE A 241 -19.57 -5.88 7.85
N MET A 242 -18.37 -5.35 7.69
CA MET A 242 -18.14 -4.03 7.13
C MET A 242 -17.15 -4.11 5.99
N LEU A 243 -17.57 -3.66 4.82
CA LEU A 243 -16.67 -3.49 3.67
C LEU A 243 -15.86 -2.19 3.83
N ASP A 244 -14.69 -2.16 3.22
CA ASP A 244 -13.98 -0.91 2.95
C ASP A 244 -14.86 -0.02 2.06
N PRO A 245 -14.71 1.32 2.03
CA PRO A 245 -15.68 2.22 1.42
C PRO A 245 -16.12 1.83 0.01
N PHE A 246 -17.42 1.78 -0.20
CA PHE A 246 -18.02 1.37 -1.47
C PHE A 246 -18.03 2.55 -2.46
N ASP A 247 -16.97 2.67 -3.26
CA ASP A 247 -16.84 3.67 -4.31
C ASP A 247 -17.13 3.04 -5.68
N THR A 248 -18.30 3.34 -6.24
CA THR A 248 -18.74 2.84 -7.55
C THR A 248 -17.93 3.39 -8.72
N SER A 249 -17.05 4.37 -8.50
CA SER A 249 -16.17 4.93 -9.52
C SER A 249 -14.90 4.09 -9.78
N LYS A 250 -14.61 3.11 -8.91
CA LYS A 250 -13.40 2.28 -9.01
C LYS A 250 -13.69 0.85 -9.45
N ASN A 251 -12.66 0.20 -9.99
CA ASN A 251 -12.73 -1.15 -10.55
C ASN A 251 -13.44 -2.16 -9.62
N ASN A 252 -14.31 -2.97 -10.20
CA ASN A 252 -15.03 -4.05 -9.52
C ASN A 252 -15.95 -3.64 -8.35
N GLY A 253 -16.34 -2.37 -8.29
CA GLY A 253 -17.31 -1.90 -7.34
C GLY A 253 -16.72 -1.11 -6.19
N ASN A 254 -15.65 -1.54 -5.58
CA ASN A 254 -14.90 -0.80 -4.58
C ASN A 254 -13.58 -1.50 -4.22
N GLN A 255 -12.76 -0.85 -3.41
CA GLN A 255 -11.53 -1.43 -2.89
C GLN A 255 -11.83 -2.65 -1.99
N GLY A 256 -12.92 -2.66 -1.25
CA GLY A 256 -13.33 -3.77 -0.40
C GLY A 256 -13.64 -5.04 -1.17
N ILE A 257 -14.27 -4.95 -2.35
CA ILE A 257 -14.53 -6.13 -3.21
C ILE A 257 -13.22 -6.65 -3.81
N ALA A 258 -12.32 -5.79 -4.23
CA ALA A 258 -11.02 -6.20 -4.75
C ALA A 258 -10.17 -6.93 -3.67
N TRP A 259 -10.18 -6.42 -2.45
CA TRP A 259 -9.55 -7.09 -1.30
C TRP A 259 -10.24 -8.41 -0.98
N LEU A 260 -11.58 -8.42 -0.98
CA LEU A 260 -12.34 -9.64 -0.68
C LEU A 260 -12.10 -10.75 -1.71
N CYS A 261 -11.89 -10.41 -2.98
CA CYS A 261 -11.45 -11.39 -4.00
C CYS A 261 -10.13 -12.09 -3.59
N GLN A 262 -9.20 -11.34 -3.00
CA GLN A 262 -7.94 -11.93 -2.51
C GLN A 262 -8.18 -12.85 -1.29
N TYR A 263 -9.05 -12.46 -0.37
CA TYR A 263 -9.39 -13.29 0.79
C TYR A 263 -10.15 -14.57 0.40
N PHE A 264 -10.99 -14.50 -0.61
CA PHE A 264 -11.69 -15.65 -1.17
C PHE A 264 -10.85 -16.44 -2.19
N ALA A 265 -9.55 -16.14 -2.30
CA ALA A 265 -8.65 -16.78 -3.25
C ALA A 265 -9.23 -16.86 -4.66
N VAL A 266 -9.95 -15.81 -5.10
CA VAL A 266 -10.52 -15.74 -6.45
C VAL A 266 -9.37 -15.73 -7.45
N PRO A 267 -9.25 -16.74 -8.33
CA PRO A 267 -8.13 -16.82 -9.24
C PRO A 267 -8.16 -15.70 -10.29
N PHE A 268 -7.01 -15.13 -10.55
CA PHE A 268 -6.77 -14.19 -11.66
C PHE A 268 -6.03 -14.88 -12.83
N GLU A 269 -5.74 -16.16 -12.67
CA GLU A 269 -5.13 -17.04 -13.67
C GLU A 269 -5.82 -18.40 -13.60
N THR A 270 -6.09 -19.01 -14.75
CA THR A 270 -6.63 -20.36 -14.82
C THR A 270 -5.55 -21.41 -14.51
N GLU A 271 -5.95 -22.65 -14.24
CA GLU A 271 -5.01 -23.75 -13.94
C GLU A 271 -3.97 -23.98 -15.05
N ASP A 272 -4.29 -23.67 -16.31
CA ASP A 272 -3.38 -23.77 -17.44
C ASP A 272 -2.52 -22.51 -17.65
N GLY A 273 -2.57 -21.55 -16.75
CA GLY A 273 -1.70 -20.38 -16.72
C GLY A 273 -2.16 -19.20 -17.56
N LYS A 274 -3.41 -19.17 -17.95
CA LYS A 274 -3.99 -18.07 -18.72
C LYS A 274 -4.64 -17.05 -17.81
N TYR A 275 -4.55 -15.78 -18.18
CA TYR A 275 -5.20 -14.68 -17.47
C TYR A 275 -6.72 -14.88 -17.40
N THR A 276 -7.28 -14.53 -16.24
CA THR A 276 -8.72 -14.27 -16.05
C THR A 276 -8.89 -12.99 -15.23
N ASP A 277 -9.96 -12.25 -15.46
CA ASP A 277 -10.29 -11.07 -14.65
C ASP A 277 -10.92 -11.43 -13.29
N GLY A 278 -11.03 -12.73 -13.00
CA GLY A 278 -11.56 -13.28 -11.77
C GLY A 278 -13.08 -13.36 -11.72
N ILE A 279 -13.82 -12.46 -12.37
CA ILE A 279 -15.29 -12.43 -12.27
C ILE A 279 -15.97 -13.66 -12.89
N ASP A 280 -15.31 -14.37 -13.77
CA ASP A 280 -15.81 -15.62 -14.38
C ASP A 280 -15.45 -16.87 -13.59
N MET A 281 -14.70 -16.72 -12.49
CA MET A 281 -14.32 -17.83 -11.64
C MET A 281 -15.44 -18.20 -10.66
N PRO A 282 -15.62 -19.48 -10.35
CA PRO A 282 -16.66 -19.93 -9.40
C PRO A 282 -16.57 -19.24 -8.04
N GLU A 283 -15.35 -19.04 -7.53
CA GLU A 283 -15.08 -18.42 -6.23
C GLU A 283 -15.62 -16.99 -6.15
N TYR A 284 -15.63 -16.26 -7.27
CA TYR A 284 -16.21 -14.93 -7.31
C TYR A 284 -17.74 -14.96 -7.09
N LEU A 285 -18.42 -15.86 -7.79
CA LEU A 285 -19.87 -16.00 -7.63
C LEU A 285 -20.23 -16.49 -6.22
N ASP A 286 -19.44 -17.40 -5.66
CA ASP A 286 -19.62 -17.89 -4.28
C ASP A 286 -19.40 -16.76 -3.26
N MET A 287 -18.39 -15.91 -3.45
CA MET A 287 -18.19 -14.71 -2.65
C MET A 287 -19.41 -13.77 -2.73
N MET A 288 -19.96 -13.54 -3.92
CA MET A 288 -21.13 -12.69 -4.08
C MET A 288 -22.38 -13.28 -3.43
N LYS A 289 -22.56 -14.61 -3.47
CA LYS A 289 -23.63 -15.31 -2.74
C LYS A 289 -23.47 -15.18 -1.23
N TRP A 290 -22.24 -15.28 -0.73
CA TRP A 290 -21.94 -15.05 0.69
C TRP A 290 -22.28 -13.62 1.13
N LEU A 291 -21.87 -12.60 0.37
CA LEU A 291 -22.24 -11.21 0.65
C LEU A 291 -23.77 -11.00 0.64
N ASN A 292 -24.46 -11.63 -0.31
CA ASN A 292 -25.93 -11.61 -0.37
C ASN A 292 -26.56 -12.30 0.87
N GLU A 293 -25.99 -13.40 1.32
CA GLU A 293 -26.45 -14.06 2.55
C GLU A 293 -26.27 -13.14 3.75
N LEU A 294 -25.09 -12.50 3.92
CA LEU A 294 -24.85 -11.52 4.97
C LEU A 294 -25.89 -10.38 4.93
N TYR A 295 -26.19 -9.89 3.74
CA TYR A 295 -27.19 -8.82 3.55
C TYR A 295 -28.61 -9.30 3.95
N ARG A 296 -29.07 -10.44 3.46
CA ARG A 296 -30.38 -11.00 3.78
C ARG A 296 -30.56 -11.32 5.27
N GLU A 297 -29.49 -11.68 5.95
CA GLU A 297 -29.47 -11.95 7.39
C GLU A 297 -29.30 -10.68 8.25
N GLY A 298 -29.21 -9.50 7.62
CA GLY A 298 -29.00 -8.22 8.29
C GLY A 298 -27.63 -8.08 8.96
N LEU A 299 -26.63 -8.84 8.50
CA LEU A 299 -25.25 -8.81 8.99
C LEU A 299 -24.38 -7.82 8.18
N LEU A 300 -24.70 -7.61 6.92
CA LEU A 300 -24.23 -6.55 6.05
C LEU A 300 -25.41 -5.62 5.77
N THR A 301 -25.37 -4.40 6.26
CA THR A 301 -26.52 -3.48 6.23
C THR A 301 -26.45 -2.51 5.05
N ASP A 302 -27.59 -1.88 4.72
CA ASP A 302 -27.62 -0.78 3.74
C ASP A 302 -26.66 0.35 4.11
N GLU A 303 -26.51 0.63 5.40
CA GLU A 303 -25.56 1.62 5.90
C GLU A 303 -24.10 1.20 5.61
N ALA A 304 -23.77 -0.08 5.79
CA ALA A 304 -22.43 -0.60 5.50
C ALA A 304 -22.12 -0.57 3.98
N ILE A 305 -23.12 -0.78 3.14
CA ILE A 305 -22.97 -0.74 1.68
C ILE A 305 -22.90 0.70 1.17
N SER A 306 -23.58 1.64 1.82
CA SER A 306 -23.63 3.05 1.41
C SER A 306 -22.52 3.91 2.00
N ALA A 307 -21.71 3.38 2.90
CA ALA A 307 -20.55 4.09 3.45
C ALA A 307 -19.52 4.37 2.33
N ASN A 308 -19.30 5.65 2.04
CA ASN A 308 -18.49 6.08 0.89
C ASN A 308 -17.12 6.60 1.28
N THR A 309 -16.82 6.72 2.57
CA THR A 309 -15.56 7.29 3.05
C THR A 309 -14.93 6.47 4.15
N GLN A 310 -13.62 6.46 4.21
CA GLN A 310 -12.87 5.86 5.31
C GLN A 310 -13.27 6.47 6.67
N ALA A 311 -13.66 7.75 6.69
CA ALA A 311 -14.09 8.41 7.92
C ALA A 311 -15.41 7.84 8.47
N GLU A 312 -16.36 7.46 7.61
CA GLU A 312 -17.62 6.84 8.01
C GLU A 312 -17.39 5.45 8.59
N VAL A 313 -16.63 4.62 7.87
CA VAL A 313 -16.26 3.27 8.31
C VAL A 313 -15.39 3.33 9.56
N GLY A 314 -14.39 4.21 9.59
CA GLY A 314 -13.49 4.39 10.72
C GLY A 314 -14.21 4.78 12.02
N ARG A 315 -15.22 5.64 11.95
CA ARG A 315 -16.04 5.98 13.14
C ARG A 315 -16.76 4.75 13.70
N LYS A 316 -17.29 3.87 12.85
CA LYS A 316 -17.94 2.64 13.30
C LYS A 316 -16.96 1.68 13.96
N ILE A 317 -15.75 1.56 13.41
CA ILE A 317 -14.64 0.82 14.03
C ILE A 317 -14.29 1.43 15.39
N ALA A 318 -14.12 2.76 15.46
CA ALA A 318 -13.77 3.46 16.70
C ALA A 318 -14.84 3.33 17.79
N ASN A 319 -16.12 3.28 17.40
CA ASN A 319 -17.24 3.08 18.31
C ASN A 319 -17.42 1.60 18.71
N GLY A 320 -16.72 0.66 18.05
CA GLY A 320 -16.86 -0.76 18.31
C GLY A 320 -18.15 -1.39 17.74
N GLU A 321 -18.76 -0.76 16.75
CA GLU A 321 -20.00 -1.23 16.13
C GLU A 321 -19.78 -2.42 15.18
N VAL A 322 -18.54 -2.61 14.70
CA VAL A 322 -18.17 -3.58 13.67
C VAL A 322 -17.61 -4.86 14.30
N PHE A 323 -18.13 -6.03 13.89
CA PHE A 323 -17.55 -7.30 14.32
C PHE A 323 -16.41 -7.74 13.39
N ILE A 324 -16.68 -7.92 12.12
CA ILE A 324 -15.68 -8.32 11.11
C ILE A 324 -15.63 -7.27 10.01
N THR A 325 -14.45 -6.97 9.51
CA THR A 325 -14.29 -6.02 8.41
C THR A 325 -13.19 -6.46 7.44
N SER A 326 -13.40 -6.14 6.15
CA SER A 326 -12.37 -6.28 5.12
C SER A 326 -11.37 -5.11 5.10
N CYS A 327 -11.51 -4.16 6.02
CA CYS A 327 -10.60 -3.02 6.11
C CYS A 327 -9.21 -3.43 6.62
N SER A 328 -8.17 -2.90 5.98
CA SER A 328 -6.79 -3.13 6.41
C SER A 328 -6.44 -2.33 7.67
N PRO A 329 -5.75 -2.91 8.66
CA PRO A 329 -5.31 -2.19 9.85
C PRO A 329 -4.47 -0.94 9.53
N GLN A 330 -3.72 -0.95 8.44
CA GLN A 330 -2.86 0.18 8.09
C GLN A 330 -3.62 1.39 7.56
N ASP A 331 -4.84 1.20 7.04
CA ASP A 331 -5.65 2.29 6.48
C ASP A 331 -6.51 2.96 7.56
N TYR A 332 -6.68 2.30 8.71
CA TYR A 332 -7.52 2.76 9.82
C TYR A 332 -6.79 2.99 11.16
N PRO A 333 -5.48 3.35 11.19
CA PRO A 333 -4.70 3.38 12.43
C PRO A 333 -5.22 4.36 13.48
N THR A 334 -5.77 5.49 13.07
CA THR A 334 -6.30 6.51 13.99
C THR A 334 -7.57 6.00 14.69
N TYR A 335 -8.43 5.33 13.98
CA TYR A 335 -9.68 4.80 14.50
C TYR A 335 -9.47 3.59 15.40
N LEU A 336 -8.56 2.70 15.03
CA LEU A 336 -8.16 1.55 15.85
C LEU A 336 -7.54 1.99 17.18
N LYS A 337 -6.68 3.02 17.15
CA LYS A 337 -6.14 3.61 18.38
C LYS A 337 -7.22 4.26 19.24
N ALA A 338 -8.16 4.96 18.63
CA ALA A 338 -9.27 5.56 19.36
C ALA A 338 -10.16 4.51 20.03
N ALA A 339 -10.37 3.35 19.41
CA ALA A 339 -11.11 2.23 19.97
C ALA A 339 -10.35 1.56 21.13
N ALA A 340 -9.08 1.22 20.91
CA ALA A 340 -8.28 0.48 21.88
C ALA A 340 -7.80 1.33 23.07
N PHE A 341 -7.62 2.64 22.87
CA PHE A 341 -7.13 3.57 23.89
C PHE A 341 -8.06 4.77 24.05
N PRO A 342 -9.33 4.57 24.42
CA PRO A 342 -10.28 5.66 24.55
C PRO A 342 -9.93 6.55 25.74
N LYS A 343 -10.22 7.86 25.63
CA LYS A 343 -10.06 8.81 26.75
C LYS A 343 -11.02 8.49 27.91
N SER A 344 -12.11 7.82 27.64
CA SER A 344 -13.11 7.36 28.61
C SER A 344 -13.90 6.20 28.02
N GLY A 345 -14.41 5.32 28.87
CA GLY A 345 -15.20 4.16 28.44
C GLY A 345 -14.39 2.88 28.35
N LYS A 346 -14.96 1.88 27.69
CA LYS A 346 -14.37 0.54 27.53
C LYS A 346 -13.37 0.55 26.37
N SER A 347 -12.20 -0.02 26.58
CA SER A 347 -11.27 -0.34 25.49
C SER A 347 -11.87 -1.40 24.58
N ILE A 348 -11.78 -1.17 23.28
CA ILE A 348 -12.25 -2.11 22.23
C ILE A 348 -11.07 -2.41 21.32
N GLU A 349 -10.60 -3.62 21.38
CA GLU A 349 -9.49 -4.08 20.56
C GLU A 349 -10.01 -4.87 19.35
N TYR A 350 -9.28 -4.73 18.25
CA TYR A 350 -9.40 -5.56 17.06
C TYR A 350 -8.15 -6.43 16.93
N THR A 351 -8.26 -7.54 16.27
CA THR A 351 -7.14 -8.39 15.91
C THR A 351 -7.25 -8.80 14.44
N SER A 352 -6.15 -9.30 13.92
CA SER A 352 -6.09 -9.83 12.56
C SER A 352 -7.05 -11.00 12.38
N PHE A 353 -7.64 -11.06 11.21
CA PHE A 353 -8.57 -12.10 10.84
C PHE A 353 -8.41 -12.48 9.37
N THR A 354 -8.84 -13.67 9.02
CA THR A 354 -8.90 -14.16 7.65
C THR A 354 -10.10 -15.09 7.48
N VAL A 355 -10.59 -15.16 6.26
CA VAL A 355 -11.63 -16.10 5.85
C VAL A 355 -11.11 -16.93 4.68
N LYS A 356 -11.43 -18.21 4.65
CA LYS A 356 -11.17 -19.10 3.51
C LYS A 356 -12.35 -19.04 2.55
N ASN A 357 -12.17 -19.49 1.33
CA ASN A 357 -13.30 -19.70 0.42
C ASN A 357 -14.03 -21.02 0.74
N TYR A 358 -15.08 -21.33 0.01
CA TYR A 358 -15.86 -22.57 0.21
C TYR A 358 -15.07 -23.86 -0.13
N ASN A 359 -13.98 -23.75 -0.90
CA ASN A 359 -13.08 -24.87 -1.18
C ASN A 359 -12.09 -25.10 -0.01
N GLY A 360 -12.04 -24.19 0.96
CA GLY A 360 -11.09 -24.21 2.06
C GLY A 360 -9.72 -23.68 1.70
N ASP A 361 -9.63 -22.96 0.58
CA ASP A 361 -8.37 -22.35 0.14
C ASP A 361 -8.04 -21.14 1.00
N ASP A 362 -6.76 -21.01 1.35
CA ASP A 362 -6.25 -19.86 2.05
C ASP A 362 -6.23 -18.61 1.15
N PRO A 363 -6.40 -17.41 1.71
CA PRO A 363 -6.31 -16.17 0.95
C PRO A 363 -5.02 -16.05 0.16
N VAL A 364 -5.12 -15.45 -1.02
CA VAL A 364 -3.99 -15.13 -1.88
C VAL A 364 -3.88 -13.62 -1.96
N LEU A 365 -2.93 -13.06 -1.21
CA LEU A 365 -2.74 -11.62 -1.15
C LEU A 365 -1.68 -11.18 -2.14
N GLY A 366 -1.95 -10.09 -2.85
CA GLY A 366 -0.94 -9.40 -3.64
C GLY A 366 0.08 -8.74 -2.72
N ASP A 367 1.35 -8.82 -3.07
CA ASP A 367 2.38 -8.04 -2.41
C ASP A 367 2.16 -6.54 -2.66
N ILE A 368 2.59 -5.70 -1.72
CA ILE A 368 2.52 -4.23 -1.85
C ILE A 368 3.30 -3.74 -3.06
N ALA A 369 4.22 -4.55 -3.57
CA ALA A 369 5.31 -4.03 -4.32
C ALA A 369 5.13 -4.09 -5.82
N GLY A 370 5.95 -4.62 -6.56
CA GLY A 370 6.15 -4.32 -7.95
C GLY A 370 6.76 -2.93 -8.08
N THR A 371 6.04 -1.90 -8.38
CA THR A 371 6.59 -0.58 -8.68
C THR A 371 6.05 0.58 -7.82
N GLY A 372 5.42 0.28 -6.69
CA GLY A 372 4.79 1.30 -5.83
C GLY A 372 3.65 2.06 -6.52
N TYR A 373 2.94 2.88 -5.76
CA TYR A 373 1.78 3.64 -6.27
C TYR A 373 2.14 5.03 -6.80
N ALA A 374 3.32 5.56 -6.48
CA ALA A 374 3.76 6.90 -6.87
C ALA A 374 5.01 6.86 -7.74
N VAL A 375 5.20 7.93 -8.52
CA VAL A 375 6.37 8.14 -9.38
C VAL A 375 7.00 9.48 -9.10
N ASN A 376 8.34 9.52 -9.17
CA ASN A 376 9.17 10.71 -9.04
C ASN A 376 9.58 11.19 -10.43
N CYS A 377 9.23 12.42 -10.76
CA CYS A 377 9.43 13.01 -12.08
C CYS A 377 10.28 14.28 -11.99
N ILE A 378 11.21 14.45 -12.91
CA ILE A 378 11.94 15.72 -13.07
C ILE A 378 11.16 16.58 -14.04
N THR A 379 10.84 17.81 -13.68
CA THR A 379 10.04 18.70 -14.52
C THR A 379 10.91 19.50 -15.49
N LYS A 380 10.30 20.04 -16.54
CA LYS A 380 10.97 20.91 -17.51
C LYS A 380 11.56 22.18 -16.89
N ASN A 381 11.13 22.56 -15.68
CA ASN A 381 11.59 23.75 -14.98
C ASN A 381 12.89 23.49 -14.20
N ALA A 382 13.30 22.22 -14.06
CA ALA A 382 14.54 21.86 -13.41
C ALA A 382 15.75 22.45 -14.17
N SER A 383 16.57 23.24 -13.46
CA SER A 383 17.75 23.88 -14.04
C SER A 383 18.91 22.91 -14.30
N ARG A 384 18.99 21.84 -13.50
CA ARG A 384 20.07 20.85 -13.54
C ARG A 384 19.51 19.43 -13.40
N PRO A 385 18.75 18.94 -14.40
CA PRO A 385 18.22 17.56 -14.37
C PRO A 385 19.33 16.50 -14.31
N ASP A 386 20.51 16.79 -14.86
CA ASP A 386 21.71 15.98 -14.79
C ASP A 386 22.24 15.80 -13.37
N ILE A 387 22.08 16.79 -12.51
CA ILE A 387 22.45 16.69 -11.09
C ILE A 387 21.33 16.04 -10.28
N ILE A 388 20.08 16.36 -10.60
CA ILE A 388 18.92 15.80 -9.89
C ILE A 388 18.84 14.27 -10.07
N ILE A 389 19.16 13.76 -11.26
CA ILE A 389 19.15 12.31 -11.49
C ILE A 389 20.24 11.60 -10.64
N LYS A 390 21.36 12.27 -10.32
CA LYS A 390 22.38 11.73 -9.41
C LYS A 390 21.89 11.63 -7.96
N LEU A 391 21.01 12.55 -7.53
CA LEU A 391 20.32 12.41 -6.26
C LEU A 391 19.42 11.17 -6.26
N PHE A 392 18.69 10.93 -7.36
CA PHE A 392 17.87 9.73 -7.50
C PHE A 392 18.72 8.46 -7.46
N ASP A 393 19.85 8.46 -8.15
CA ASP A 393 20.83 7.39 -8.16
C ASP A 393 21.38 7.09 -6.75
N TYR A 394 21.77 8.14 -6.02
CA TYR A 394 22.17 8.02 -4.63
C TYR A 394 21.08 7.42 -3.74
N LEU A 395 19.87 7.97 -3.81
CA LEU A 395 18.76 7.49 -3.01
C LEU A 395 18.40 6.02 -3.31
N TRP A 396 18.66 5.56 -4.53
CA TRP A 396 18.46 4.17 -4.93
C TRP A 396 19.62 3.26 -4.55
N SER A 397 20.84 3.77 -4.46
CA SER A 397 22.04 2.99 -4.14
C SER A 397 21.96 2.31 -2.77
N ASP A 398 22.76 1.28 -2.56
CA ASP A 398 22.87 0.60 -1.26
C ASP A 398 23.25 1.59 -0.14
N GLU A 399 24.15 2.54 -0.42
CA GLU A 399 24.56 3.57 0.53
C GLU A 399 23.40 4.49 0.90
N GLY A 400 22.69 5.01 -0.09
CA GLY A 400 21.54 5.89 0.13
C GLY A 400 20.38 5.18 0.84
N GLN A 401 20.11 3.92 0.49
CA GLN A 401 19.10 3.11 1.15
C GLN A 401 19.45 2.83 2.61
N MET A 402 20.72 2.49 2.91
CA MET A 402 21.20 2.31 4.28
C MET A 402 21.08 3.61 5.07
N LEU A 403 21.48 4.73 4.50
CA LEU A 403 21.32 6.04 5.16
C LEU A 403 19.84 6.37 5.42
N CYS A 404 18.98 6.21 4.44
CA CYS A 404 17.55 6.52 4.58
C CYS A 404 16.81 5.60 5.55
N GLY A 405 17.14 4.30 5.55
CA GLY A 405 16.50 3.29 6.39
C GLY A 405 17.17 3.11 7.75
N TYR A 406 18.49 3.02 7.76
CA TYR A 406 19.27 2.69 8.94
C TYR A 406 19.93 3.90 9.61
N GLY A 407 20.09 5.02 8.90
CA GLY A 407 20.76 6.22 9.43
C GLY A 407 22.28 6.18 9.33
N LEU A 408 22.96 6.94 10.18
CA LEU A 408 24.42 7.03 10.14
C LEU A 408 25.09 5.77 10.70
N GLU A 409 26.12 5.31 10.01
CA GLU A 409 27.01 4.23 10.44
C GLU A 409 28.02 4.74 11.47
N GLY A 410 28.21 4.01 12.55
CA GLY A 410 29.23 4.25 13.56
C GLY A 410 30.39 3.27 13.48
N ASN A 411 31.57 3.68 13.88
CA ASN A 411 32.66 2.80 14.24
C ASN A 411 32.49 2.37 15.70
N ALA A 412 32.39 1.08 15.95
CA ALA A 412 32.21 0.53 17.29
C ALA A 412 33.51 -0.07 17.85
N ASP A 413 33.69 0.01 19.17
CA ASP A 413 34.70 -0.74 19.87
C ASP A 413 34.31 -2.24 19.98
N GLU A 414 35.16 -3.05 20.62
CA GLU A 414 34.90 -4.49 20.82
C GLU A 414 33.66 -4.80 21.66
N ASN A 415 33.16 -3.82 22.41
CA ASN A 415 31.94 -3.93 23.23
C ASN A 415 30.69 -3.38 22.50
N GLY A 416 30.84 -2.86 21.27
CA GLY A 416 29.74 -2.29 20.51
C GLY A 416 29.44 -0.83 20.84
N ASN A 417 30.29 -0.13 21.62
CA ASN A 417 30.14 1.30 21.87
C ASN A 417 30.63 2.12 20.67
N ILE A 418 29.86 3.08 20.25
CA ILE A 418 30.23 3.94 19.11
C ILE A 418 31.27 4.97 19.54
N ILE A 419 32.44 4.94 18.90
CA ILE A 419 33.58 5.83 19.18
C ILE A 419 33.70 6.96 18.17
N SER A 420 33.21 6.78 16.95
CA SER A 420 33.18 7.79 15.88
C SER A 420 32.14 7.43 14.84
N LEU A 421 31.91 8.31 13.88
CA LEU A 421 31.18 7.97 12.65
C LEU A 421 32.11 7.22 11.69
N ALA A 422 31.53 6.29 10.91
CA ALA A 422 32.28 5.50 9.94
C ALA A 422 32.65 6.36 8.70
N ASP A 423 31.74 7.23 8.29
CA ASP A 423 31.94 8.09 7.12
C ASP A 423 32.67 9.39 7.49
N SER A 424 33.82 9.61 6.87
CA SER A 424 34.65 10.82 7.09
C SER A 424 33.98 12.11 6.62
N ASP A 425 33.08 12.06 5.63
CA ASP A 425 32.34 13.21 5.13
C ASP A 425 31.44 13.84 6.20
N PHE A 426 31.07 13.05 7.19
CA PHE A 426 30.24 13.47 8.31
C PHE A 426 31.02 14.03 9.50
N ALA A 427 32.34 13.93 9.48
CA ALA A 427 33.20 14.42 10.56
C ALA A 427 33.01 15.92 10.82
N GLY A 428 32.80 16.28 12.08
CA GLY A 428 32.53 17.66 12.50
C GLY A 428 31.16 18.23 12.17
N LYS A 429 30.31 17.47 11.47
CA LYS A 429 28.92 17.84 11.11
C LYS A 429 27.89 17.09 11.94
N PHE A 430 28.22 15.85 12.30
CA PHE A 430 27.43 14.96 13.15
C PHE A 430 28.33 14.38 14.24
N THR A 431 27.71 13.78 15.24
CA THR A 431 28.39 13.18 16.39
C THR A 431 28.23 11.66 16.40
N ALA A 432 29.03 10.96 17.18
CA ALA A 432 28.89 9.53 17.42
C ALA A 432 27.50 9.16 17.96
N ALA A 433 26.83 10.07 18.70
CA ALA A 433 25.48 9.88 19.21
C ALA A 433 24.37 9.91 18.12
N ASP A 434 24.71 10.33 16.90
CA ASP A 434 23.79 10.32 15.75
C ASP A 434 23.83 8.98 15.00
N ALA A 435 24.85 8.13 15.29
CA ALA A 435 24.93 6.79 14.71
C ALA A 435 23.83 5.88 15.26
N THR A 436 23.18 5.16 14.38
CA THR A 436 22.06 4.26 14.71
C THR A 436 22.36 2.80 14.41
N TRP A 437 23.46 2.53 13.73
CA TRP A 437 23.92 1.19 13.39
C TRP A 437 25.45 1.15 13.22
N TYR A 438 25.99 -0.07 13.20
CA TYR A 438 27.41 -0.32 12.96
C TYR A 438 27.60 -1.71 12.36
N LYS A 439 28.76 -1.96 11.75
CA LYS A 439 29.20 -3.29 11.34
C LYS A 439 30.04 -3.92 12.45
N ALA A 440 29.62 -5.07 12.93
CA ALA A 440 30.41 -5.88 13.85
C ALA A 440 31.63 -6.47 13.12
N ALA A 441 32.61 -6.99 13.90
CA ALA A 441 33.85 -7.58 13.36
C ALA A 441 33.60 -8.75 12.39
N ASN A 442 32.48 -9.44 12.50
CA ASN A 442 32.06 -10.52 11.61
C ASN A 442 31.31 -10.01 10.34
N GLY A 443 31.19 -8.69 10.16
CA GLY A 443 30.48 -8.06 9.05
C GLY A 443 28.95 -7.94 9.26
N GLU A 444 28.42 -8.43 10.37
CA GLU A 444 26.99 -8.34 10.68
C GLU A 444 26.57 -6.88 10.97
N ILE A 445 25.45 -6.46 10.39
CA ILE A 445 24.85 -5.15 10.67
C ILE A 445 24.11 -5.22 12.01
N LYS A 446 24.50 -4.35 12.94
CA LYS A 446 23.89 -4.26 14.28
C LYS A 446 23.36 -2.85 14.54
N ARG A 447 22.27 -2.76 15.26
CA ARG A 447 21.76 -1.50 15.79
C ARG A 447 22.57 -1.08 17.01
N THR A 448 22.78 0.24 17.15
CA THR A 448 23.40 0.77 18.38
C THR A 448 22.46 0.60 19.58
N GLN A 449 23.03 0.42 20.78
CA GLN A 449 22.22 0.32 21.99
C GLN A 449 21.35 1.57 22.20
N SER A 450 21.90 2.76 21.92
CA SER A 450 21.16 4.02 22.02
C SER A 450 19.91 4.03 21.12
N TYR A 451 20.02 3.48 19.92
CA TYR A 451 18.85 3.37 19.01
C TYR A 451 17.84 2.33 19.52
N LEU A 452 18.29 1.17 20.00
CA LEU A 452 17.41 0.15 20.57
C LEU A 452 16.63 0.68 21.77
N ASP A 453 17.27 1.52 22.59
CA ASP A 453 16.62 2.17 23.73
C ASP A 453 15.56 3.19 23.30
N LEU A 454 15.76 3.88 22.16
CA LEU A 454 14.79 4.83 21.60
C LEU A 454 13.52 4.14 21.06
N VAL A 455 13.66 2.95 20.48
CA VAL A 455 12.53 2.21 19.90
C VAL A 455 11.82 1.30 20.91
N LYS A 456 12.40 1.12 22.09
CA LYS A 456 11.80 0.32 23.16
C LYS A 456 10.54 0.98 23.69
N THR A 457 9.47 0.21 23.82
CA THR A 457 8.18 0.68 24.37
C THR A 457 7.80 0.03 25.68
N GLU A 458 8.24 -1.21 25.90
CA GLU A 458 7.90 -1.98 27.09
C GLU A 458 8.68 -1.49 28.32
N GLY A 459 7.97 -1.20 29.41
CA GLY A 459 8.56 -0.70 30.64
C GLY A 459 9.04 0.75 30.60
N VAL A 460 8.67 1.50 29.56
CA VAL A 460 9.05 2.91 29.35
C VAL A 460 7.90 3.82 29.77
N SER A 461 8.20 4.90 30.50
CA SER A 461 7.18 5.89 30.91
C SER A 461 6.70 6.73 29.73
N ASP A 462 5.49 7.30 29.82
CA ASP A 462 4.92 8.13 28.75
C ASP A 462 5.81 9.35 28.42
N SER A 463 6.38 10.02 29.43
CA SER A 463 7.30 11.14 29.22
C SER A 463 8.59 10.71 28.49
N GLN A 464 9.10 9.51 28.77
CA GLN A 464 10.26 8.97 28.06
C GLN A 464 9.91 8.58 26.63
N LEU A 465 8.70 8.03 26.40
CA LEU A 465 8.22 7.74 25.05
C LEU A 465 8.10 9.00 24.19
N GLU A 466 7.58 10.11 24.76
CA GLU A 466 7.54 11.41 24.06
C GLU A 466 8.94 11.91 23.72
N SER A 467 9.88 11.82 24.66
CA SER A 467 11.27 12.20 24.43
C SER A 467 11.92 11.34 23.34
N ASN A 468 11.71 10.02 23.38
CA ASN A 468 12.20 9.08 22.37
C ASN A 468 11.63 9.41 20.97
N GLN A 469 10.33 9.71 20.89
CA GLN A 469 9.70 10.12 19.63
C GLN A 469 10.31 11.40 19.05
N ALA A 470 10.56 12.40 19.91
CA ALA A 470 11.21 13.64 19.48
C ALA A 470 12.60 13.34 18.88
N ARG A 471 13.38 12.48 19.52
CA ARG A 471 14.70 12.09 19.03
C ARG A 471 14.62 11.27 17.73
N LEU A 472 13.69 10.32 17.62
CA LEU A 472 13.47 9.57 16.38
C LEU A 472 13.09 10.50 15.21
N LYS A 473 12.29 11.54 15.50
CA LYS A 473 11.96 12.57 14.51
C LYS A 473 13.18 13.42 14.11
N GLU A 474 14.10 13.70 15.02
CA GLU A 474 15.36 14.36 14.71
C GLU A 474 16.27 13.50 13.84
N LEU A 475 16.32 12.19 14.08
CA LEU A 475 17.08 11.25 13.24
C LEU A 475 16.51 11.19 11.83
N GLY A 476 15.20 11.15 11.64
CA GLY A 476 14.52 11.19 10.35
C GLY A 476 14.62 9.89 9.55
N LEU A 477 14.79 8.75 10.24
CA LEU A 477 14.86 7.45 9.59
C LEU A 477 13.54 7.10 8.90
N ASN A 478 13.58 6.46 7.73
CA ASN A 478 12.43 6.11 6.90
C ASN A 478 11.54 7.29 6.43
N GLU A 479 12.00 8.53 6.54
CA GLU A 479 11.24 9.68 6.02
C GLU A 479 11.38 9.82 4.50
N TRP A 480 12.56 9.52 3.97
CA TRP A 480 12.88 9.58 2.56
C TRP A 480 12.41 8.33 1.81
N GLN A 481 11.09 8.10 1.80
CA GLN A 481 10.46 6.96 1.11
C GLN A 481 10.22 7.21 -0.38
N LEU A 482 10.99 8.10 -0.98
CA LEU A 482 10.87 8.51 -2.38
C LEU A 482 11.42 7.44 -3.35
N PHE A 483 12.40 6.69 -2.89
CA PHE A 483 12.94 5.51 -3.55
C PHE A 483 13.17 4.45 -2.49
N ARG A 484 12.46 3.33 -2.54
CA ARG A 484 12.50 2.34 -1.48
C ARG A 484 12.76 0.95 -2.03
N ARG A 485 13.78 0.30 -1.50
CA ARG A 485 14.13 -1.09 -1.74
C ARG A 485 13.88 -1.90 -0.46
N PRO A 486 13.04 -2.94 -0.49
CA PRO A 486 12.57 -3.65 0.71
C PRO A 486 13.67 -4.25 1.60
N GLN A 487 14.73 -4.76 1.00
CA GLN A 487 15.84 -5.36 1.75
C GLN A 487 16.52 -4.39 2.71
N TYR A 488 16.36 -3.08 2.51
CA TYR A 488 16.88 -2.02 3.38
C TYR A 488 15.83 -1.46 4.34
N PHE A 489 14.62 -2.02 4.29
CA PHE A 489 13.57 -1.61 5.20
C PHE A 489 13.78 -2.28 6.55
N ASP A 490 14.24 -1.51 7.51
CA ASP A 490 14.30 -1.99 8.87
C ASP A 490 12.91 -2.06 9.49
N THR A 491 12.47 -3.27 9.76
CA THR A 491 11.18 -3.52 10.44
C THR A 491 11.19 -3.03 11.88
N LEU A 492 12.35 -2.93 12.53
CA LEU A 492 12.50 -2.28 13.83
C LEU A 492 12.25 -0.78 13.72
N ASN A 493 12.43 -0.23 12.53
CA ASN A 493 12.31 1.19 12.25
C ASN A 493 10.95 1.60 11.65
N THR A 494 9.93 0.88 11.89
CA THR A 494 8.59 1.45 11.98
C THR A 494 8.53 2.51 13.09
N GLY A 495 9.67 2.92 13.52
CA GLY A 495 10.20 3.61 14.67
C GLY A 495 9.45 4.82 15.16
N LYS A 496 8.94 5.68 14.32
CA LYS A 496 8.01 6.74 14.74
C LYS A 496 6.65 6.19 15.18
N LYS A 497 6.25 5.03 14.67
CA LYS A 497 4.94 4.43 14.92
C LYS A 497 4.95 3.43 16.09
N GLN A 498 6.10 2.90 16.45
CA GLN A 498 6.23 1.93 17.56
C GLN A 498 6.56 2.57 18.91
N ALA A 499 6.95 3.84 18.94
CA ALA A 499 7.32 4.52 20.17
C ALA A 499 6.17 4.76 21.16
N THR A 500 4.93 4.42 20.80
CA THR A 500 3.78 4.43 21.71
C THR A 500 3.07 3.09 21.72
N LYS A 501 2.41 2.76 22.84
CA LYS A 501 1.60 1.54 22.95
C LYS A 501 0.52 1.46 21.85
N GLU A 502 -0.08 2.60 21.52
CA GLU A 502 -1.12 2.71 20.49
C GLU A 502 -0.56 2.38 19.10
N ASN A 503 0.65 2.84 18.81
CA ASN A 503 1.28 2.56 17.53
C ASN A 503 1.78 1.12 17.45
N ALA A 504 2.35 0.58 18.53
CA ALA A 504 2.75 -0.81 18.64
C ALA A 504 1.55 -1.74 18.41
N TYR A 505 0.41 -1.46 19.02
CA TYR A 505 -0.83 -2.20 18.84
C TYR A 505 -1.22 -2.33 17.35
N VAL A 506 -1.31 -1.20 16.63
CA VAL A 506 -1.68 -1.22 15.20
C VAL A 506 -0.64 -1.93 14.34
N ASN A 507 0.64 -1.77 14.64
CA ASN A 507 1.69 -2.41 13.86
C ASN A 507 1.74 -3.92 14.08
N ASN A 508 1.52 -4.38 15.30
CA ASN A 508 1.52 -5.81 15.62
C ASN A 508 0.33 -6.55 14.99
N MET A 509 -0.80 -5.85 14.78
CA MET A 509 -1.94 -6.42 14.05
C MET A 509 -1.63 -6.79 12.60
N LYS A 510 -0.59 -6.23 12.01
CA LYS A 510 -0.23 -6.52 10.61
C LYS A 510 0.55 -7.82 10.45
N LEU A 511 1.22 -8.28 11.49
CA LEU A 511 2.17 -9.39 11.42
C LEU A 511 1.55 -10.75 11.08
N PRO A 512 0.39 -11.12 11.63
CA PRO A 512 -0.20 -12.44 11.37
C PRO A 512 -0.99 -12.56 10.07
N LEU A 513 -1.11 -11.48 9.28
CA LEU A 513 -2.05 -11.41 8.16
C LEU A 513 -1.52 -11.90 6.82
N THR A 514 -0.23 -12.11 6.70
CA THR A 514 0.33 -12.50 5.42
C THR A 514 0.22 -14.00 5.25
N ILE A 515 -0.73 -14.43 4.46
CA ILE A 515 -1.00 -15.85 4.27
C ILE A 515 -0.23 -16.36 3.08
N TYR A 516 -0.46 -15.79 1.92
CA TYR A 516 0.24 -16.15 0.69
C TYR A 516 0.30 -14.94 -0.23
N SER A 517 1.43 -14.73 -0.83
CA SER A 517 1.63 -13.66 -1.79
C SER A 517 2.28 -14.21 -3.05
N THR A 518 1.86 -13.73 -4.20
CA THR A 518 2.40 -14.15 -5.48
C THR A 518 2.73 -12.94 -6.37
N ASP A 519 3.91 -12.96 -6.97
CA ASP A 519 4.33 -11.96 -7.94
C ASP A 519 3.38 -11.88 -9.14
N ALA A 520 2.78 -12.99 -9.52
CA ALA A 520 1.83 -13.02 -10.62
C ALA A 520 0.59 -12.17 -10.34
N TYR A 521 0.18 -12.02 -9.07
CA TYR A 521 -0.90 -11.11 -8.71
C TYR A 521 -0.51 -9.65 -8.96
N MET A 522 0.73 -9.29 -8.70
CA MET A 522 1.23 -7.93 -8.87
C MET A 522 1.16 -7.43 -10.31
N ILE A 523 1.36 -8.31 -11.27
CA ILE A 523 1.31 -7.94 -12.69
C ILE A 523 -0.10 -7.83 -13.25
N THR A 524 -1.14 -8.16 -12.48
CA THR A 524 -2.54 -7.94 -12.90
C THR A 524 -2.93 -6.47 -12.90
N GLY A 525 -2.21 -5.63 -12.15
CA GLY A 525 -2.42 -4.18 -12.13
C GLY A 525 -1.90 -3.51 -13.41
N GLY A 526 -2.63 -2.50 -13.90
CA GLY A 526 -2.20 -1.69 -15.04
C GLY A 526 -2.01 -2.48 -16.33
N LEU A 527 -2.84 -3.48 -16.59
CA LEU A 527 -2.79 -4.26 -17.84
C LEU A 527 -3.20 -3.42 -19.05
N ILE A 528 -4.10 -2.48 -18.86
CA ILE A 528 -4.43 -1.48 -19.87
C ILE A 528 -3.83 -0.16 -19.41
N ASP A 529 -2.77 0.24 -20.08
CA ASP A 529 -2.12 1.51 -19.82
C ASP A 529 -2.97 2.65 -20.42
N PRO A 530 -3.60 3.50 -19.58
CA PRO A 530 -4.46 4.57 -20.06
C PRO A 530 -3.70 5.67 -20.82
N THR A 531 -2.38 5.59 -20.82
CA THR A 531 -1.49 6.57 -21.45
C THR A 531 -1.22 6.24 -22.90
N ARG A 532 -1.43 5.00 -23.30
CA ARG A 532 -1.21 4.56 -24.66
C ARG A 532 -2.35 5.04 -25.57
N SER A 533 -2.04 5.85 -26.57
CA SER A 533 -3.02 6.35 -27.53
C SER A 533 -3.74 5.24 -28.29
N ASP A 534 -3.06 4.12 -28.56
CA ASP A 534 -3.63 2.93 -29.19
C ASP A 534 -4.59 2.17 -28.25
N TYR A 535 -4.55 2.45 -26.94
CA TYR A 535 -5.48 1.89 -25.94
C TYR A 535 -6.67 2.81 -25.60
N SER A 536 -6.77 3.98 -26.23
CA SER A 536 -7.83 4.96 -25.91
C SER A 536 -9.25 4.37 -25.95
N ASP A 537 -9.52 3.46 -26.89
CA ASP A 537 -10.82 2.78 -26.97
C ASP A 537 -10.98 1.71 -25.89
N LEU A 538 -9.89 0.99 -25.53
CA LEU A 538 -9.90 0.02 -24.44
C LEU A 538 -10.15 0.69 -23.09
N VAL A 539 -9.56 1.86 -22.86
CA VAL A 539 -9.79 2.66 -21.64
C VAL A 539 -11.25 3.09 -21.53
N LYS A 540 -11.88 3.53 -22.64
CA LYS A 540 -13.31 3.86 -22.64
C LYS A 540 -14.18 2.64 -22.32
N ILE A 541 -13.84 1.49 -22.90
CA ILE A 541 -14.53 0.22 -22.62
C ILE A 541 -14.37 -0.11 -21.14
N ASP A 542 -13.17 -0.04 -20.59
CA ASP A 542 -12.85 -0.34 -19.20
C ASP A 542 -13.67 0.52 -18.24
N ASN A 543 -13.70 1.83 -18.43
CA ASN A 543 -14.50 2.76 -17.63
C ASN A 543 -16.00 2.44 -17.68
N GLN A 544 -16.53 2.08 -18.86
CA GLN A 544 -17.93 1.67 -19.00
C GLN A 544 -18.21 0.35 -18.25
N MET A 545 -17.28 -0.60 -18.33
CA MET A 545 -17.39 -1.88 -17.64
C MET A 545 -17.38 -1.74 -16.13
N ASN A 546 -16.50 -0.91 -15.61
CA ASN A 546 -16.43 -0.61 -14.18
C ASN A 546 -17.79 -0.09 -13.67
N THR A 547 -18.42 0.83 -14.39
CA THR A 547 -19.75 1.35 -14.05
C THR A 547 -20.82 0.25 -14.08
N ILE A 548 -20.84 -0.56 -15.13
CA ILE A 548 -21.83 -1.65 -15.29
C ILE A 548 -21.66 -2.69 -14.19
N TRP A 549 -20.41 -3.07 -13.90
CA TRP A 549 -20.13 -4.12 -12.95
C TRP A 549 -20.38 -3.68 -11.51
N SER A 550 -20.02 -2.44 -11.15
CA SER A 550 -20.33 -1.88 -9.84
C SER A 550 -21.83 -1.90 -9.54
N GLN A 551 -22.67 -1.54 -10.53
CA GLN A 551 -24.12 -1.65 -10.40
C GLN A 551 -24.58 -3.10 -10.23
N SER A 552 -23.96 -4.03 -10.95
CA SER A 552 -24.28 -5.45 -10.85
C SER A 552 -23.89 -6.03 -9.49
N VAL A 553 -22.71 -5.65 -8.95
CA VAL A 553 -22.28 -6.03 -7.60
C VAL A 553 -23.30 -5.60 -6.56
N LEU A 554 -23.72 -4.35 -6.58
CA LEU A 554 -24.73 -3.83 -5.66
C LEU A 554 -26.05 -4.62 -5.76
N SER A 555 -26.49 -4.86 -6.99
CA SER A 555 -27.71 -5.64 -7.24
C SER A 555 -27.59 -7.11 -6.81
N MET A 556 -26.40 -7.71 -6.90
CA MET A 556 -26.16 -9.07 -6.40
C MET A 556 -26.21 -9.11 -4.87
N ILE A 557 -25.56 -8.15 -4.20
CA ILE A 557 -25.59 -8.06 -2.73
C ILE A 557 -27.05 -7.93 -2.23
N GLN A 558 -27.85 -7.09 -2.88
CA GLN A 558 -29.24 -6.80 -2.49
C GLN A 558 -30.29 -7.79 -3.06
N ALA A 559 -29.85 -8.83 -3.76
CA ALA A 559 -30.77 -9.83 -4.31
C ALA A 559 -31.56 -10.57 -3.20
N LYS A 560 -32.74 -11.05 -3.54
CA LYS A 560 -33.65 -11.72 -2.58
C LYS A 560 -33.28 -13.17 -2.30
N SER A 561 -32.46 -13.76 -3.17
CA SER A 561 -32.00 -15.15 -3.01
C SER A 561 -30.70 -15.40 -3.76
N ALA A 562 -30.04 -16.52 -3.49
CA ALA A 562 -28.85 -16.94 -4.20
C ALA A 562 -29.10 -17.18 -5.71
N GLU A 563 -30.29 -17.64 -6.09
CA GLU A 563 -30.68 -17.82 -7.50
C GLU A 563 -30.84 -16.47 -8.21
N GLU A 564 -31.33 -15.46 -7.51
CA GLU A 564 -31.42 -14.11 -8.05
C GLU A 564 -30.01 -13.51 -8.23
N VAL A 565 -29.06 -13.77 -7.32
CA VAL A 565 -27.64 -13.42 -7.50
C VAL A 565 -27.10 -13.96 -8.83
N GLU A 566 -27.32 -15.24 -9.11
CA GLU A 566 -26.91 -15.84 -10.37
C GLU A 566 -27.56 -15.19 -11.60
N THR A 567 -28.82 -14.80 -11.46
CA THR A 567 -29.56 -14.13 -12.54
C THR A 567 -28.97 -12.75 -12.80
N VAL A 568 -28.71 -11.97 -11.75
CA VAL A 568 -28.07 -10.65 -11.85
C VAL A 568 -26.67 -10.78 -12.43
N PHE A 569 -25.90 -11.73 -11.96
CA PHE A 569 -24.55 -12.03 -12.47
C PHE A 569 -24.59 -12.30 -13.99
N LYS A 570 -25.41 -13.24 -14.44
CA LYS A 570 -25.55 -13.59 -15.86
C LYS A 570 -25.98 -12.38 -16.72
N ASN A 571 -26.89 -11.56 -16.20
CA ASN A 571 -27.33 -10.34 -16.90
C ASN A 571 -26.22 -9.28 -16.94
N GLY A 572 -25.47 -9.12 -15.84
CA GLY A 572 -24.29 -8.26 -15.78
C GLY A 572 -23.25 -8.68 -16.83
N ARG A 573 -22.90 -9.96 -16.88
CA ARG A 573 -21.96 -10.49 -17.88
C ARG A 573 -22.41 -10.25 -19.32
N LYS A 574 -23.68 -10.46 -19.65
CA LYS A 574 -24.22 -10.11 -20.98
C LYS A 574 -24.06 -8.63 -21.32
N ARG A 575 -24.28 -7.75 -20.34
CA ARG A 575 -24.08 -6.31 -20.54
C ARG A 575 -22.61 -5.97 -20.80
N LEU A 576 -21.67 -6.59 -20.06
CA LEU A 576 -20.23 -6.41 -20.28
C LEU A 576 -19.82 -6.86 -21.70
N THR A 577 -20.19 -8.07 -22.12
CA THR A 577 -19.91 -8.58 -23.48
C THR A 577 -20.46 -7.63 -24.55
N SER A 578 -21.69 -7.13 -24.37
CA SER A 578 -22.31 -6.19 -25.34
C SER A 578 -21.57 -4.85 -25.46
N LYS A 579 -20.69 -4.51 -24.51
CA LYS A 579 -19.91 -3.27 -24.45
C LYS A 579 -18.43 -3.46 -24.83
N GLY A 580 -18.06 -4.66 -25.26
CA GLY A 580 -16.70 -4.95 -25.75
C GLY A 580 -15.78 -5.58 -24.72
N HIS A 581 -16.33 -6.23 -23.70
CA HIS A 581 -15.53 -6.95 -22.70
C HIS A 581 -14.52 -7.90 -23.33
N ASP A 582 -14.94 -8.67 -24.32
CA ASP A 582 -14.07 -9.67 -24.95
C ASP A 582 -12.81 -9.04 -25.55
N LYS A 583 -12.98 -7.87 -26.23
CA LYS A 583 -11.85 -7.11 -26.76
C LYS A 583 -10.90 -6.62 -25.65
N LEU A 584 -11.47 -6.14 -24.54
CA LEU A 584 -10.68 -5.68 -23.39
C LEU A 584 -9.96 -6.85 -22.71
N PHE A 585 -10.65 -7.98 -22.55
CA PHE A 585 -10.11 -9.19 -21.96
C PHE A 585 -8.94 -9.74 -22.76
N ASP A 586 -9.08 -9.85 -24.08
CA ASP A 586 -8.00 -10.33 -24.97
C ASP A 586 -6.75 -9.44 -24.84
N ALA A 587 -6.92 -8.12 -24.84
CA ALA A 587 -5.82 -7.19 -24.68
C ALA A 587 -5.14 -7.32 -23.28
N ARG A 588 -5.93 -7.48 -22.23
CA ARG A 588 -5.40 -7.72 -20.87
C ARG A 588 -4.64 -9.05 -20.80
N ALA A 589 -5.18 -10.10 -21.38
CA ALA A 589 -4.56 -11.43 -21.40
C ALA A 589 -3.22 -11.42 -22.14
N GLU A 590 -3.13 -10.70 -23.25
CA GLU A 590 -1.88 -10.54 -23.99
C GLU A 590 -0.82 -9.81 -23.17
N VAL A 591 -1.16 -8.66 -22.57
CA VAL A 591 -0.23 -7.89 -21.74
C VAL A 591 0.17 -8.68 -20.49
N TYR A 592 -0.74 -9.41 -19.88
CA TYR A 592 -0.45 -10.27 -18.73
C TYR A 592 0.59 -11.34 -19.11
N ALA A 593 0.38 -12.04 -20.21
CA ALA A 593 1.30 -13.08 -20.68
C ALA A 593 2.70 -12.50 -20.99
N GLN A 594 2.78 -11.32 -21.59
CA GLN A 594 4.03 -10.61 -21.85
C GLN A 594 4.75 -10.25 -20.55
N LYS A 595 4.05 -9.64 -19.58
CA LYS A 595 4.62 -9.29 -18.26
C LYS A 595 5.11 -10.55 -17.52
N LYS A 596 4.30 -11.60 -17.48
CA LYS A 596 4.64 -12.86 -16.84
C LYS A 596 5.91 -13.46 -17.42
N SER A 597 6.02 -13.50 -18.75
CA SER A 597 7.20 -14.01 -19.46
C SER A 597 8.44 -13.15 -19.22
N SER A 598 8.31 -11.82 -19.34
CA SER A 598 9.45 -10.90 -19.19
C SER A 598 10.01 -10.86 -17.78
N GLN A 599 9.18 -11.12 -16.77
CA GLN A 599 9.59 -11.15 -15.36
C GLN A 599 9.92 -12.56 -14.85
N GLY A 600 9.81 -13.58 -15.69
CA GLY A 600 10.12 -14.96 -15.30
C GLY A 600 9.16 -15.56 -14.27
N ILE A 601 7.92 -15.06 -14.17
CA ILE A 601 6.94 -15.51 -13.19
C ILE A 601 6.32 -16.83 -13.64
N ALA A 602 6.47 -17.87 -12.83
CA ALA A 602 5.98 -19.22 -13.14
C ALA A 602 4.57 -19.49 -12.60
N TRP A 603 4.22 -18.89 -11.47
CA TRP A 603 3.03 -19.22 -10.69
C TRP A 603 2.06 -18.05 -10.61
N GLY A 604 0.83 -18.26 -10.93
CA GLY A 604 -0.24 -17.28 -10.79
C GLY A 604 -1.50 -17.88 -10.18
N TYR A 605 -1.69 -19.18 -10.35
CA TYR A 605 -2.79 -19.91 -9.74
C TYR A 605 -2.30 -20.57 -8.44
N PRO A 606 -2.96 -20.34 -7.28
CA PRO A 606 -2.47 -20.78 -5.97
C PRO A 606 -2.13 -22.26 -5.89
N HIS A 607 -2.99 -23.12 -6.45
CA HIS A 607 -2.81 -24.56 -6.41
C HIS A 607 -1.65 -25.09 -7.26
N ARG A 608 -1.06 -24.26 -8.09
CA ARG A 608 0.11 -24.60 -8.90
C ARG A 608 1.43 -24.28 -8.23
N ASP A 609 1.41 -23.42 -7.22
CA ASP A 609 2.61 -23.13 -6.45
C ASP A 609 2.95 -24.32 -5.54
N PRO A 610 4.15 -24.90 -5.66
CA PRO A 610 4.55 -26.03 -4.82
C PRO A 610 4.61 -25.69 -3.33
N ASN A 611 4.72 -24.41 -2.98
CA ASN A 611 4.78 -23.94 -1.58
C ASN A 611 3.40 -23.64 -0.98
N TYR A 612 2.36 -23.54 -1.79
CA TYR A 612 1.03 -23.11 -1.36
C TYR A 612 0.43 -23.93 -0.23
N LYS A 613 0.70 -25.24 -0.18
CA LYS A 613 0.16 -26.16 0.84
C LYS A 613 1.23 -26.65 1.83
N ASN A 614 2.44 -26.14 1.76
CA ASN A 614 3.57 -26.58 2.59
C ASN A 614 3.79 -25.65 3.78
N ALA A 615 2.73 -25.15 4.39
CA ALA A 615 2.82 -24.35 5.59
C ALA A 615 3.31 -25.18 6.78
N VAL A 616 4.28 -24.68 7.50
CA VAL A 616 4.80 -25.26 8.73
C VAL A 616 4.37 -24.37 9.89
N ILE A 617 3.83 -24.97 10.94
CA ILE A 617 3.52 -24.24 12.18
C ILE A 617 4.82 -23.70 12.76
N SER A 618 4.94 -22.36 12.87
CA SER A 618 6.17 -21.70 13.26
C SER A 618 6.07 -20.87 14.54
N GLU A 619 4.92 -20.30 14.86
CA GLU A 619 4.75 -19.38 15.99
C GLU A 619 3.43 -19.63 16.75
N TYR A 620 3.43 -19.22 18.03
CA TYR A 620 2.28 -19.31 18.91
C TYR A 620 2.10 -18.02 19.67
N TYR A 621 0.85 -17.54 19.74
CA TYR A 621 0.43 -16.48 20.65
C TYR A 621 -0.54 -17.08 21.66
N THR A 622 -0.33 -16.82 22.95
CA THR A 622 -1.22 -17.27 24.02
C THR A 622 -2.04 -16.12 24.56
N TRP A 623 -3.28 -16.39 24.85
CA TRP A 623 -4.19 -15.45 25.47
C TRP A 623 -5.08 -16.15 26.51
N GLU A 624 -5.55 -15.40 27.50
CA GLU A 624 -6.36 -15.94 28.59
C GLU A 624 -7.74 -15.31 28.60
N LYS A 625 -8.75 -16.15 28.86
CA LYS A 625 -10.11 -15.72 29.08
C LYS A 625 -10.84 -16.66 30.02
N ASN A 626 -11.49 -16.08 31.05
CA ASN A 626 -12.27 -16.82 32.04
C ASN A 626 -11.50 -17.96 32.72
N GLY A 627 -10.20 -17.76 32.97
CA GLY A 627 -9.34 -18.76 33.57
C GLY A 627 -8.91 -19.90 32.64
N LYS A 628 -9.16 -19.81 31.35
CA LYS A 628 -8.70 -20.73 30.32
C LYS A 628 -7.62 -20.07 29.49
N THR A 629 -6.59 -20.84 29.13
CA THR A 629 -5.50 -20.42 28.27
C THR A 629 -5.68 -21.00 26.88
N TYR A 630 -5.68 -20.15 25.90
CA TYR A 630 -5.76 -20.50 24.48
C TYR A 630 -4.41 -20.20 23.82
N ARG A 631 -4.15 -20.87 22.71
CA ARG A 631 -2.95 -20.68 21.91
C ARG A 631 -3.34 -20.55 20.44
N ASP A 632 -3.01 -19.41 19.83
CA ASP A 632 -3.14 -19.23 18.39
C ASP A 632 -2.05 -20.02 17.67
N ILE A 633 -2.42 -20.68 16.60
CA ILE A 633 -1.53 -21.50 15.79
C ILE A 633 -1.32 -20.77 14.46
N PHE A 634 -0.05 -20.50 14.17
CA PHE A 634 0.36 -19.88 12.91
C PHE A 634 1.14 -20.86 12.06
N GLY A 635 0.96 -20.78 10.76
CA GLY A 635 1.83 -21.42 9.79
C GLY A 635 2.80 -20.42 9.20
N ALA A 636 3.81 -20.93 8.52
CA ALA A 636 4.73 -20.12 7.74
C ALA A 636 5.01 -20.75 6.39
N ILE A 637 5.14 -19.87 5.38
CA ILE A 637 5.70 -20.22 4.07
C ILE A 637 6.88 -19.27 3.87
N GLY A 638 8.11 -19.82 3.92
CA GLY A 638 9.31 -18.99 4.01
C GLY A 638 9.26 -18.13 5.29
N ASP A 639 9.41 -16.82 5.14
CA ASP A 639 9.37 -15.85 6.25
C ASP A 639 7.97 -15.27 6.54
N VAL A 640 6.93 -15.81 5.89
CA VAL A 640 5.57 -15.31 5.99
C VAL A 640 4.78 -16.15 6.98
N SER A 641 4.36 -15.53 8.10
CA SER A 641 3.48 -16.15 9.08
C SER A 641 2.02 -15.86 8.75
N TYR A 642 1.16 -16.83 8.96
CA TYR A 642 -0.28 -16.68 8.82
C TYR A 642 -1.03 -17.49 9.88
N TYR A 643 -2.20 -17.02 10.27
CA TYR A 643 -3.03 -17.70 11.25
C TYR A 643 -3.64 -18.97 10.65
N ILE A 644 -3.51 -20.09 11.34
CA ILE A 644 -4.10 -21.38 10.93
C ILE A 644 -5.32 -21.70 11.79
N ASP A 645 -5.16 -21.66 13.12
CA ASP A 645 -6.16 -22.12 14.06
C ASP A 645 -5.81 -21.67 15.49
N TYR A 646 -6.59 -22.07 16.47
CA TYR A 646 -6.28 -21.92 17.89
C TYR A 646 -6.60 -23.22 18.63
N GLU A 647 -6.00 -23.39 19.79
CA GLU A 647 -6.27 -24.52 20.67
C GLU A 647 -6.40 -24.10 22.14
N LEU A 648 -7.23 -24.78 22.89
CA LEU A 648 -7.30 -24.65 24.33
C LEU A 648 -6.15 -25.46 24.95
N ILE A 649 -5.28 -24.82 25.74
CA ILE A 649 -4.09 -25.45 26.34
C ILE A 649 -4.08 -25.49 27.86
N GLY A 650 -5.02 -24.80 28.52
CA GLY A 650 -5.12 -24.79 29.96
C GLY A 650 -6.36 -24.13 30.54
#